data_2b8cb185d1a7477cf32644943fcb16d6
#
_entry.id   2b8cb185d1a7477cf32644943fcb16d6
#
_cell.length_a   1.000
_cell.length_b   1.000
_cell.length_c   1.000
_cell.angle_alpha   90.00
_cell.angle_beta   90.00
_cell.angle_gamma   90.00
#
_symmetry.space_group_name_H-M   'P 1'
#
loop_
_entity.id
_entity.type
_entity.pdbx_description
1 polymer ?
#
loop_
_entity_poly.entity_id
_entity_poly.type
_entity_poly.pdbx_seq_one_letter_code
_entity_poly.pdbx_strand_id
1 'polypeptide(L)'
;MPRRVTLTDRQKDALLRLPTSQTDLLKHYTLSDEDFGHIRLRRRAHNRFGFALQLCVLRYPGRVLAPGELIPAEVIEFIGAQLGLGADDLVDYAAREETRHEHLAELRGLYGFRTFSGRGASELKEWLFREAEMAVSNEDIARRFVAECRRTRTVLPATSTIERLCAAALVDAERRIETRIASRLPMSIREQLLALLEETADDRVTRFVWLRQFEPGSNSSSANRLLDRLEYLQRVDLPEDLLAGVPAHRVTRLRRQGERYYADGMRDLPEDRRLAILAVCVSEWQAMLADAVVETHDRIVGRLYRASERICHAKVADEAGVVRDTLKSFAEIGGALVDAQDDGQPLGDVIASGSGWDGLKTLVAMATRLTATMADDPLNHVLDGYHRFRRYAPRMLRLLDLRAAPVALPLLEAVTALRTGLNDAAMTSFLRPSSKWHRHLRAQRAGDARLWEIAVLFHLRDAFRSGDVWLTRSRRYGDLKHALVPAQAIAEGGRLAVPLRPEEWLADRQDRLDMRLRELGRAARAGTIPGGSIENGVLHIEKLEAAAPTGAEDLVLDLYKQIPPTRITDLLLEVDAATGFTEAFTHLRTGAPCADRIGLMNVILAEGINLGLRKMADATNTHTFWELIRIGRWHVEGEAYDRALAMVVEAQAALPMARFWGMGTSASSDGQFFVATEQGEAMNLVNAKYGNTPGLKAYSHVSDQYAPFATQVIPATASEAPYILDGLLMNDAGRHIREQFTDTGGFTDHAFAACAILGYRFAPRIRDLPSKRLYAFNPSAAPAHLRALIGGKVNQAMIERNWPDILRIAATIAAGTVAPSQILRKLASYPRQNELATALREVGRVERTLFMIDWILDAELQRRAQIGLNKGEAHHALKRAISFHRRGEIRDRSAEGQHYRIAGMNLLAAIIIFWNTMKLGEVVANQKRDGKLLSPDLLAHVSPLGWEHINLTGEYRWPKP
;
A
#
# COMPACT_ATOMS: atom_id res chain seq x y z
N MET A 1 -31.77 16.74 18.51
CA MET A 1 -30.80 16.01 17.68
C MET A 1 -30.50 14.70 18.37
N PRO A 2 -30.49 13.53 17.70
CA PRO A 2 -30.08 12.30 18.34
C PRO A 2 -28.66 12.46 18.88
N ARG A 3 -28.40 11.94 20.09
CA ARG A 3 -27.09 11.95 20.72
C ARG A 3 -26.08 11.28 19.77
N ARG A 4 -25.01 12.01 19.42
CA ARG A 4 -23.91 11.47 18.62
C ARG A 4 -23.19 10.42 19.49
N VAL A 5 -23.29 9.15 19.14
CA VAL A 5 -22.49 8.10 19.76
C VAL A 5 -21.08 8.26 19.24
N THR A 6 -20.13 8.55 20.15
CA THR A 6 -18.75 8.86 19.77
C THR A 6 -17.81 7.67 19.86
N LEU A 7 -18.11 6.76 20.78
CA LEU A 7 -17.29 5.58 21.05
C LEU A 7 -18.15 4.34 21.12
N THR A 8 -17.63 3.23 20.61
CA THR A 8 -18.20 1.91 20.86
C THR A 8 -17.90 1.45 22.28
N ASP A 9 -18.60 0.44 22.77
CA ASP A 9 -18.34 -0.09 24.10
C ASP A 9 -16.94 -0.69 24.21
N ARG A 10 -16.45 -1.36 23.13
CA ARG A 10 -15.06 -1.84 23.06
C ARG A 10 -14.03 -0.71 23.12
N GLN A 11 -14.27 0.41 22.43
CA GLN A 11 -13.37 1.57 22.49
C GLN A 11 -13.36 2.21 23.88
N LYS A 12 -14.52 2.26 24.55
CA LYS A 12 -14.62 2.73 25.96
C LYS A 12 -13.82 1.83 26.90
N ASP A 13 -14.00 0.52 26.75
CA ASP A 13 -13.25 -0.47 27.55
C ASP A 13 -11.75 -0.36 27.29
N ALA A 14 -11.33 -0.25 26.03
CA ALA A 14 -9.91 -0.10 25.68
C ALA A 14 -9.26 1.16 26.29
N LEU A 15 -10.01 2.27 26.39
CA LEU A 15 -9.52 3.53 27.00
C LEU A 15 -9.36 3.46 28.52
N LEU A 16 -10.20 2.66 29.19
CA LEU A 16 -10.33 2.63 30.65
C LEU A 16 -9.90 1.32 31.28
N ARG A 17 -9.54 0.32 30.47
CA ARG A 17 -9.14 -1.02 30.90
C ARG A 17 -7.88 -0.96 31.77
N LEU A 18 -7.85 -1.81 32.82
CA LEU A 18 -6.66 -2.06 33.60
C LEU A 18 -5.63 -2.83 32.74
N PRO A 19 -4.32 -2.57 32.89
CA PRO A 19 -3.30 -3.23 32.11
C PRO A 19 -3.19 -4.72 32.48
N THR A 20 -3.09 -5.59 31.48
CA THR A 20 -2.88 -7.03 31.68
C THR A 20 -1.56 -7.49 31.08
N SER A 21 -0.94 -6.68 30.20
CA SER A 21 0.37 -6.99 29.65
C SER A 21 1.48 -6.74 30.67
N GLN A 22 2.48 -7.62 30.73
CA GLN A 22 3.63 -7.46 31.61
C GLN A 22 4.38 -6.15 31.36
N THR A 23 4.46 -5.71 30.11
CA THR A 23 5.11 -4.45 29.74
C THR A 23 4.39 -3.24 30.31
N ASP A 24 3.06 -3.20 30.23
CA ASP A 24 2.27 -2.09 30.76
C ASP A 24 2.23 -2.10 32.30
N LEU A 25 2.18 -3.28 32.90
CA LEU A 25 2.28 -3.44 34.33
C LEU A 25 3.63 -2.92 34.87
N LEU A 26 4.75 -3.32 34.26
CA LEU A 26 6.08 -2.80 34.61
C LEU A 26 6.16 -1.27 34.41
N LYS A 27 5.61 -0.76 33.35
CA LYS A 27 5.66 0.68 33.03
C LYS A 27 4.84 1.55 33.99
N HIS A 28 3.67 1.09 34.38
CA HIS A 28 2.68 1.94 35.06
C HIS A 28 2.41 1.56 36.49
N TYR A 29 2.63 0.28 36.89
CA TYR A 29 2.26 -0.28 38.18
C TYR A 29 3.46 -0.65 39.08
N THR A 30 4.67 -0.36 38.63
CA THR A 30 5.86 -0.48 39.47
C THR A 30 5.82 0.60 40.58
N LEU A 31 5.95 0.17 41.84
CA LEU A 31 5.91 1.03 43.00
C LEU A 31 7.31 1.57 43.31
N SER A 32 7.43 2.86 43.58
CA SER A 32 8.68 3.50 44.04
C SER A 32 8.87 3.39 45.53
N ASP A 33 10.09 3.71 46.03
CA ASP A 33 10.37 3.75 47.45
C ASP A 33 9.47 4.73 48.21
N GLU A 34 9.11 5.87 47.58
CA GLU A 34 8.15 6.84 48.10
C GLU A 34 6.75 6.20 48.26
N ASP A 35 6.33 5.44 47.26
CA ASP A 35 5.06 4.71 47.30
C ASP A 35 5.04 3.71 48.43
N PHE A 36 6.12 2.92 48.60
CA PHE A 36 6.25 1.99 49.72
C PHE A 36 6.21 2.70 51.05
N GLY A 37 6.82 3.89 51.19
CA GLY A 37 6.75 4.72 52.35
C GLY A 37 5.30 5.02 52.76
N HIS A 38 4.49 5.48 51.82
CA HIS A 38 3.08 5.77 52.07
C HIS A 38 2.25 4.52 52.35
N ILE A 39 2.44 3.44 51.55
CA ILE A 39 1.71 2.17 51.71
C ILE A 39 1.94 1.56 53.09
N ARG A 40 3.17 1.57 53.64
CA ARG A 40 3.54 1.01 54.93
C ARG A 40 2.87 1.71 56.10
N LEU A 41 2.41 2.93 55.96
CA LEU A 41 1.63 3.63 56.96
C LEU A 41 0.28 2.96 57.27
N ARG A 42 -0.19 2.08 56.38
CA ARG A 42 -1.43 1.32 56.55
C ARG A 42 -1.18 0.11 57.44
N ARG A 43 -1.95 -0.03 58.52
CA ARG A 43 -1.73 -1.08 59.53
C ARG A 43 -2.10 -2.49 59.02
N ARG A 44 -3.20 -2.63 58.25
CA ARG A 44 -3.73 -3.93 57.80
C ARG A 44 -3.29 -4.27 56.37
N ALA A 45 -3.05 -5.56 56.09
CA ALA A 45 -2.60 -6.04 54.79
C ALA A 45 -3.56 -5.62 53.66
N HIS A 46 -4.86 -5.83 53.87
CA HIS A 46 -5.86 -5.44 52.86
C HIS A 46 -5.86 -3.92 52.57
N ASN A 47 -5.61 -3.06 53.58
CA ASN A 47 -5.53 -1.63 53.34
C ASN A 47 -4.25 -1.22 52.62
N ARG A 48 -3.14 -1.91 52.84
CA ARG A 48 -1.89 -1.72 52.10
C ARG A 48 -2.09 -2.08 50.65
N PHE A 49 -2.68 -3.25 50.39
CA PHE A 49 -2.96 -3.73 49.01
C PHE A 49 -3.91 -2.79 48.28
N GLY A 50 -5.05 -2.47 48.91
CA GLY A 50 -6.05 -1.60 48.27
C GLY A 50 -5.57 -0.17 48.05
N PHE A 51 -4.74 0.39 48.94
CA PHE A 51 -4.13 1.70 48.73
C PHE A 51 -3.17 1.71 47.54
N ALA A 52 -2.32 0.68 47.42
CA ALA A 52 -1.43 0.51 46.31
C ALA A 52 -2.20 0.33 44.97
N LEU A 53 -3.24 -0.52 44.99
CA LEU A 53 -4.09 -0.72 43.82
C LEU A 53 -4.76 0.58 43.34
N GLN A 54 -5.33 1.37 44.29
CA GLN A 54 -5.93 2.65 43.95
C GLN A 54 -4.91 3.65 43.38
N LEU A 55 -3.70 3.70 43.94
CA LEU A 55 -2.60 4.51 43.43
C LEU A 55 -2.24 4.13 41.99
N CYS A 56 -2.08 2.85 41.71
CA CYS A 56 -1.78 2.34 40.36
C CYS A 56 -2.87 2.69 39.38
N VAL A 57 -4.15 2.52 39.71
CA VAL A 57 -5.28 2.83 38.84
C VAL A 57 -5.44 4.35 38.63
N LEU A 58 -5.14 5.18 39.61
CA LEU A 58 -5.08 6.64 39.43
C LEU A 58 -3.95 7.06 38.49
N ARG A 59 -2.83 6.35 38.45
CA ARG A 59 -1.74 6.58 37.48
C ARG A 59 -2.12 6.12 36.08
N TYR A 60 -2.67 4.90 36.00
CA TYR A 60 -3.13 4.31 34.73
C TYR A 60 -4.25 3.30 35.00
N PRO A 61 -5.41 3.42 34.34
CA PRO A 61 -5.77 4.35 33.26
C PRO A 61 -6.08 5.78 33.68
N GLY A 62 -6.00 6.17 34.94
CA GLY A 62 -6.22 7.54 35.41
C GLY A 62 -7.63 7.78 35.98
N ARG A 63 -8.32 6.74 36.37
CA ARG A 63 -9.70 6.78 36.91
C ARG A 63 -9.77 6.22 38.31
N VAL A 64 -10.93 6.32 38.91
CA VAL A 64 -11.25 5.65 40.16
C VAL A 64 -11.82 4.27 39.88
N LEU A 65 -11.47 3.28 40.74
CA LEU A 65 -12.10 1.96 40.69
C LEU A 65 -13.58 2.04 41.04
N ALA A 66 -14.42 1.33 40.28
CA ALA A 66 -15.83 1.19 40.66
C ALA A 66 -16.01 0.24 41.85
N PRO A 67 -17.04 0.42 42.69
CA PRO A 67 -17.38 -0.54 43.71
C PRO A 67 -17.71 -1.91 43.09
N GLY A 68 -17.07 -2.98 43.54
CA GLY A 68 -17.31 -4.33 43.05
C GLY A 68 -16.70 -4.62 41.68
N GLU A 69 -15.83 -3.76 41.17
CA GLU A 69 -15.13 -3.99 39.92
C GLU A 69 -14.20 -5.20 40.00
N LEU A 70 -14.28 -6.09 39.02
CA LEU A 70 -13.39 -7.25 38.92
C LEU A 70 -11.99 -6.79 38.47
N ILE A 71 -11.00 -7.10 39.27
CA ILE A 71 -9.60 -6.78 39.00
C ILE A 71 -8.96 -7.96 38.26
N PRO A 72 -8.25 -7.77 37.15
CA PRO A 72 -7.53 -8.84 36.45
C PRO A 72 -6.51 -9.51 37.38
N ALA A 73 -6.38 -10.83 37.27
CA ALA A 73 -5.46 -11.63 38.12
C ALA A 73 -4.02 -11.13 37.97
N GLU A 74 -3.60 -10.78 36.81
CA GLU A 74 -2.26 -10.26 36.50
C GLU A 74 -1.95 -8.97 37.25
N VAL A 75 -2.93 -8.11 37.48
CA VAL A 75 -2.80 -6.88 38.28
C VAL A 75 -2.62 -7.23 39.75
N ILE A 76 -3.44 -8.16 40.26
CA ILE A 76 -3.42 -8.60 41.65
C ILE A 76 -2.05 -9.27 41.96
N GLU A 77 -1.61 -10.18 41.10
CA GLU A 77 -0.34 -10.87 41.23
C GLU A 77 0.85 -9.90 41.14
N PHE A 78 0.82 -8.94 40.20
CA PHE A 78 1.90 -7.98 40.02
C PHE A 78 2.07 -7.03 41.22
N ILE A 79 0.97 -6.51 41.74
CA ILE A 79 1.01 -5.62 42.91
C ILE A 79 1.30 -6.44 44.17
N GLY A 80 0.68 -7.61 44.32
CA GLY A 80 0.89 -8.52 45.44
C GLY A 80 2.36 -8.95 45.59
N ALA A 81 3.01 -9.31 44.50
CA ALA A 81 4.42 -9.68 44.47
C ALA A 81 5.33 -8.55 44.97
N GLN A 82 5.05 -7.30 44.62
CA GLN A 82 5.81 -6.13 45.12
C GLN A 82 5.61 -5.88 46.63
N LEU A 83 4.42 -6.18 47.14
CA LEU A 83 4.06 -5.93 48.54
C LEU A 83 4.33 -7.15 49.46
N GLY A 84 4.61 -8.32 48.92
CA GLY A 84 4.69 -9.58 49.63
C GLY A 84 3.32 -10.02 50.20
N LEU A 85 2.22 -9.76 49.44
CA LEU A 85 0.84 -10.03 49.83
C LEU A 85 0.17 -10.94 48.77
N GLY A 86 -0.79 -11.76 49.22
CA GLY A 86 -1.57 -12.64 48.36
C GLY A 86 -2.88 -12.02 47.86
N ALA A 87 -3.56 -12.71 46.94
CA ALA A 87 -4.87 -12.27 46.45
C ALA A 87 -5.93 -12.21 47.56
N ASP A 88 -5.84 -13.13 48.53
CA ASP A 88 -6.77 -13.18 49.66
C ASP A 88 -6.68 -11.93 50.57
N ASP A 89 -5.51 -11.29 50.61
CA ASP A 89 -5.32 -10.04 51.34
C ASP A 89 -6.12 -8.87 50.76
N LEU A 90 -6.63 -8.94 49.52
CA LEU A 90 -7.43 -7.89 48.92
C LEU A 90 -8.93 -8.03 49.23
N VAL A 91 -9.42 -9.22 49.55
CA VAL A 91 -10.85 -9.56 49.70
C VAL A 91 -11.56 -8.65 50.70
N ASP A 92 -10.93 -8.34 51.81
CA ASP A 92 -11.49 -7.49 52.86
C ASP A 92 -11.30 -5.98 52.61
N TYR A 93 -10.68 -5.61 51.48
CA TYR A 93 -10.47 -4.20 51.20
C TYR A 93 -11.77 -3.48 50.88
N ALA A 94 -11.97 -2.38 51.51
CA ALA A 94 -13.16 -1.56 51.36
C ALA A 94 -14.48 -2.25 51.78
N ALA A 95 -14.43 -3.22 52.68
CA ALA A 95 -15.62 -3.69 53.39
C ALA A 95 -16.40 -2.50 54.00
N ARG A 96 -15.69 -1.39 54.29
CA ARG A 96 -16.28 -0.10 54.61
C ARG A 96 -15.96 0.88 53.50
N GLU A 97 -17.01 1.42 52.86
CA GLU A 97 -16.87 2.38 51.78
C GLU A 97 -16.11 3.65 52.16
N GLU A 98 -16.23 4.08 53.41
CA GLU A 98 -15.49 5.22 54.01
C GLU A 98 -13.98 5.06 53.87
N THR A 99 -13.42 3.88 54.15
CA THR A 99 -11.97 3.63 54.04
C THR A 99 -11.46 3.85 52.59
N ARG A 100 -12.27 3.48 51.61
CA ARG A 100 -11.91 3.69 50.22
C ARG A 100 -11.89 5.18 49.86
N HIS A 101 -12.87 5.92 50.36
CA HIS A 101 -12.95 7.38 50.14
C HIS A 101 -11.81 8.12 50.81
N GLU A 102 -11.48 7.75 52.03
CA GLU A 102 -10.34 8.31 52.77
C GLU A 102 -9.01 8.07 52.05
N HIS A 103 -8.76 6.83 51.57
CA HIS A 103 -7.58 6.50 50.78
C HIS A 103 -7.51 7.32 49.47
N LEU A 104 -8.62 7.48 48.79
CA LEU A 104 -8.67 8.29 47.57
C LEU A 104 -8.39 9.77 47.86
N ALA A 105 -8.95 10.31 48.90
CA ALA A 105 -8.71 11.70 49.30
C ALA A 105 -7.23 11.93 49.65
N GLU A 106 -6.65 11.02 50.38
CA GLU A 106 -5.24 11.06 50.76
C GLU A 106 -4.32 10.91 49.53
N LEU A 107 -4.56 9.93 48.66
CA LEU A 107 -3.80 9.76 47.39
C LEU A 107 -3.84 10.99 46.50
N ARG A 108 -4.98 11.66 46.45
CA ARG A 108 -5.09 12.94 45.70
C ARG A 108 -4.19 14.01 46.32
N GLY A 109 -4.20 14.13 47.64
CA GLY A 109 -3.36 15.09 48.33
C GLY A 109 -1.87 14.83 48.17
N LEU A 110 -1.44 13.57 48.37
CA LEU A 110 -0.04 13.15 48.35
C LEU A 110 0.56 13.25 46.90
N TYR A 111 -0.18 12.83 45.90
CA TYR A 111 0.33 12.76 44.52
C TYR A 111 -0.17 13.86 43.61
N GLY A 112 -0.92 14.84 44.15
CA GLY A 112 -1.41 16.00 43.41
C GLY A 112 -2.46 15.68 42.33
N PHE A 113 -3.22 14.60 42.52
CA PHE A 113 -4.35 14.31 41.62
C PHE A 113 -5.52 15.26 41.84
N ARG A 114 -6.05 15.83 40.77
CA ARG A 114 -7.15 16.80 40.77
C ARG A 114 -8.43 16.14 40.29
N THR A 115 -9.56 16.58 40.82
CA THR A 115 -10.88 16.22 40.27
C THR A 115 -11.14 17.00 38.96
N PHE A 116 -11.91 16.40 38.06
CA PHE A 116 -12.36 17.09 36.85
C PHE A 116 -13.45 18.09 37.19
N SER A 117 -13.06 19.23 37.78
CA SER A 117 -13.98 20.29 38.25
C SER A 117 -13.27 21.65 38.26
N GLY A 118 -14.06 22.72 38.35
CA GLY A 118 -13.57 24.09 38.47
C GLY A 118 -12.67 24.53 37.32
N ARG A 119 -11.64 25.33 37.60
CA ARG A 119 -10.72 25.92 36.63
C ARG A 119 -9.98 24.88 35.81
N GLY A 120 -9.50 23.80 36.43
CA GLY A 120 -8.77 22.73 35.71
C GLY A 120 -9.63 22.01 34.66
N ALA A 121 -10.91 21.79 34.94
CA ALA A 121 -11.84 21.26 33.96
C ALA A 121 -12.08 22.22 32.79
N SER A 122 -12.11 23.51 33.03
CA SER A 122 -12.27 24.55 32.01
C SER A 122 -11.04 24.59 31.09
N GLU A 123 -9.84 24.58 31.66
CA GLU A 123 -8.58 24.55 30.90
C GLU A 123 -8.47 23.29 30.00
N LEU A 124 -8.86 22.13 30.53
CA LEU A 124 -8.90 20.87 29.74
C LEU A 124 -9.96 20.90 28.62
N LYS A 125 -11.12 21.55 28.86
CA LYS A 125 -12.12 21.72 27.81
C LYS A 125 -11.61 22.62 26.70
N GLU A 126 -11.01 23.78 27.02
CA GLU A 126 -10.42 24.67 26.03
C GLU A 126 -9.33 24.00 25.23
N TRP A 127 -8.47 23.22 25.88
CA TRP A 127 -7.46 22.39 25.22
C TRP A 127 -8.11 21.40 24.26
N LEU A 128 -9.13 20.64 24.70
CA LEU A 128 -9.86 19.66 23.90
C LEU A 128 -10.49 20.29 22.65
N PHE A 129 -11.08 21.47 22.79
CA PHE A 129 -11.70 22.15 21.67
C PHE A 129 -10.70 22.63 20.63
N ARG A 130 -9.49 23.01 21.02
CA ARG A 130 -8.39 23.33 20.09
C ARG A 130 -7.86 22.06 19.39
N GLU A 131 -7.62 21.02 20.16
CA GLU A 131 -7.08 19.77 19.67
C GLU A 131 -8.03 19.03 18.71
N ALA A 132 -9.33 19.25 18.82
CA ALA A 132 -10.35 18.61 18.00
C ALA A 132 -10.20 18.91 16.49
N GLU A 133 -9.58 20.03 16.09
CA GLU A 133 -9.31 20.31 14.68
C GLU A 133 -8.34 19.30 14.06
N MET A 134 -7.36 18.84 14.85
CA MET A 134 -6.33 17.91 14.41
C MET A 134 -6.74 16.44 14.55
N ALA A 135 -7.83 16.14 15.25
CA ALA A 135 -8.27 14.78 15.49
C ALA A 135 -8.82 14.10 14.22
N VAL A 136 -8.32 12.91 13.93
CA VAL A 136 -8.68 12.14 12.75
C VAL A 136 -10.02 11.39 12.95
N SER A 137 -10.27 10.91 14.17
CA SER A 137 -11.48 10.14 14.51
C SER A 137 -12.04 10.50 15.88
N ASN A 138 -13.25 9.99 16.18
CA ASN A 138 -13.87 10.11 17.49
C ASN A 138 -13.05 9.44 18.59
N GLU A 139 -12.45 8.32 18.29
CA GLU A 139 -11.56 7.59 19.21
C GLU A 139 -10.25 8.33 19.43
N ASP A 140 -9.66 8.91 18.38
CA ASP A 140 -8.41 9.66 18.48
C ASP A 140 -8.55 10.85 19.44
N ILE A 141 -9.62 11.65 19.32
CA ILE A 141 -9.82 12.77 20.23
C ILE A 141 -10.07 12.31 21.68
N ALA A 142 -10.77 11.20 21.89
CA ALA A 142 -10.99 10.65 23.21
C ALA A 142 -9.68 10.13 23.83
N ARG A 143 -8.85 9.44 23.05
CA ARG A 143 -7.53 8.95 23.46
C ARG A 143 -6.59 10.12 23.84
N ARG A 144 -6.56 11.17 23.03
CA ARG A 144 -5.82 12.41 23.31
C ARG A 144 -6.30 13.08 24.61
N PHE A 145 -7.61 13.17 24.81
CA PHE A 145 -8.19 13.77 26.03
C PHE A 145 -7.83 12.96 27.27
N VAL A 146 -7.92 11.65 27.22
CA VAL A 146 -7.50 10.76 28.32
C VAL A 146 -6.01 10.91 28.59
N ALA A 147 -5.17 10.98 27.57
CA ALA A 147 -3.73 11.19 27.73
C ALA A 147 -3.42 12.54 28.40
N GLU A 148 -4.13 13.60 28.00
CA GLU A 148 -3.95 14.94 28.60
C GLU A 148 -4.43 15.00 30.05
N CYS A 149 -5.55 14.34 30.38
CA CYS A 149 -5.99 14.20 31.78
C CYS A 149 -4.91 13.51 32.64
N ARG A 150 -4.29 12.46 32.15
CA ARG A 150 -3.17 11.77 32.83
C ARG A 150 -1.97 12.68 32.99
N ARG A 151 -1.58 13.41 31.94
CA ARG A 151 -0.45 14.33 31.97
C ARG A 151 -0.63 15.43 33.03
N THR A 152 -1.86 15.93 33.15
CA THR A 152 -2.22 16.98 34.11
C THR A 152 -2.61 16.42 35.48
N ARG A 153 -2.46 15.11 35.70
CA ARG A 153 -2.90 14.40 36.91
C ARG A 153 -4.37 14.70 37.27
N THR A 154 -5.22 14.83 36.25
CA THR A 154 -6.65 15.00 36.45
C THR A 154 -7.34 13.66 36.37
N VAL A 155 -8.08 13.30 37.40
CA VAL A 155 -8.87 12.06 37.44
C VAL A 155 -9.90 12.11 36.31
N LEU A 156 -9.97 11.06 35.54
CA LEU A 156 -10.87 10.97 34.39
C LEU A 156 -12.34 11.13 34.83
N PRO A 157 -13.11 11.96 34.16
CA PRO A 157 -14.55 12.03 34.37
C PRO A 157 -15.24 10.77 33.88
N ALA A 158 -16.51 10.59 34.21
CA ALA A 158 -17.34 9.51 33.71
C ALA A 158 -17.31 9.42 32.17
N THR A 159 -17.33 8.19 31.64
CA THR A 159 -17.24 7.90 30.19
C THR A 159 -18.26 8.73 29.38
N SER A 160 -19.51 8.85 29.87
CA SER A 160 -20.55 9.66 29.23
C SER A 160 -20.18 11.16 29.15
N THR A 161 -19.39 11.65 30.13
CA THR A 161 -18.87 13.03 30.10
C THR A 161 -17.77 13.17 29.05
N ILE A 162 -16.86 12.20 28.96
CA ILE A 162 -15.80 12.16 27.93
C ILE A 162 -16.47 12.18 26.55
N GLU A 163 -17.41 11.29 26.29
CA GLU A 163 -18.13 11.23 25.00
C GLU A 163 -18.82 12.54 24.65
N ARG A 164 -19.53 13.13 25.61
CA ARG A 164 -20.25 14.41 25.40
C ARG A 164 -19.29 15.55 25.08
N LEU A 165 -18.17 15.65 25.78
CA LEU A 165 -17.16 16.68 25.56
C LEU A 165 -16.47 16.50 24.21
N CYS A 166 -16.06 15.29 23.87
CA CYS A 166 -15.44 14.99 22.57
C CYS A 166 -16.40 15.26 21.41
N ALA A 167 -17.68 14.84 21.54
CA ALA A 167 -18.69 15.14 20.54
C ALA A 167 -18.91 16.64 20.33
N ALA A 168 -18.98 17.40 21.42
CA ALA A 168 -19.15 18.86 21.35
C ALA A 168 -17.92 19.53 20.68
N ALA A 169 -16.72 19.12 21.06
CA ALA A 169 -15.48 19.65 20.51
C ALA A 169 -15.33 19.35 19.00
N LEU A 170 -15.70 18.16 18.56
CA LEU A 170 -15.67 17.80 17.14
C LEU A 170 -16.67 18.59 16.30
N VAL A 171 -17.90 18.78 16.80
CA VAL A 171 -18.94 19.59 16.12
C VAL A 171 -18.50 21.04 16.00
N ASP A 172 -17.90 21.58 17.05
CA ASP A 172 -17.39 22.94 17.04
C ASP A 172 -16.20 23.10 16.07
N ALA A 173 -15.27 22.16 16.08
CA ALA A 173 -14.15 22.15 15.15
C ALA A 173 -14.62 22.08 13.68
N GLU A 174 -15.61 21.24 13.36
CA GLU A 174 -16.22 21.16 12.03
C GLU A 174 -16.80 22.53 11.63
N ARG A 175 -17.59 23.14 12.51
CA ARG A 175 -18.19 24.47 12.26
C ARG A 175 -17.13 25.55 12.04
N ARG A 176 -16.09 25.60 12.89
CA ARG A 176 -15.01 26.56 12.73
C ARG A 176 -14.29 26.45 11.41
N ILE A 177 -14.01 25.21 10.96
CA ILE A 177 -13.39 24.95 9.66
C ILE A 177 -14.32 25.37 8.52
N GLU A 178 -15.60 25.02 8.58
CA GLU A 178 -16.60 25.37 7.59
C GLU A 178 -16.74 26.89 7.44
N THR A 179 -16.89 27.61 8.56
CA THR A 179 -16.98 29.08 8.57
C THR A 179 -15.67 29.73 8.11
N ARG A 180 -14.50 29.19 8.49
CA ARG A 180 -13.18 29.67 8.04
C ARG A 180 -13.06 29.60 6.52
N ILE A 181 -13.46 28.50 5.91
CA ILE A 181 -13.42 28.33 4.44
C ILE A 181 -14.45 29.27 3.80
N ALA A 182 -15.68 29.30 4.28
CA ALA A 182 -16.76 30.13 3.72
C ALA A 182 -16.44 31.64 3.81
N SER A 183 -15.82 32.09 4.90
CA SER A 183 -15.47 33.52 5.10
C SER A 183 -14.38 34.01 4.14
N ARG A 184 -13.55 33.12 3.61
CA ARG A 184 -12.51 33.46 2.63
C ARG A 184 -13.03 33.54 1.19
N LEU A 185 -14.27 33.16 0.93
CA LEU A 185 -14.86 33.18 -0.40
C LEU A 185 -15.45 34.56 -0.72
N PRO A 186 -14.99 35.27 -1.77
CA PRO A 186 -15.63 36.45 -2.31
C PRO A 186 -17.08 36.15 -2.75
N MET A 187 -17.95 37.18 -2.73
CA MET A 187 -19.37 37.01 -3.06
C MET A 187 -19.59 36.45 -4.46
N SER A 188 -18.83 36.91 -5.44
CA SER A 188 -18.91 36.43 -6.83
C SER A 188 -18.57 34.93 -6.95
N ILE A 189 -17.63 34.43 -6.14
CA ILE A 189 -17.27 33.02 -6.12
C ILE A 189 -18.34 32.20 -5.40
N ARG A 190 -18.95 32.72 -4.32
CA ARG A 190 -20.07 32.04 -3.65
C ARG A 190 -21.23 31.80 -4.63
N GLU A 191 -21.58 32.81 -5.42
CA GLU A 191 -22.63 32.70 -6.44
C GLU A 191 -22.27 31.62 -7.48
N GLN A 192 -21.04 31.62 -7.98
CA GLN A 192 -20.57 30.59 -8.92
C GLN A 192 -20.62 29.18 -8.33
N LEU A 193 -20.24 29.03 -7.06
CA LEU A 193 -20.30 27.72 -6.37
C LEU A 193 -21.74 27.25 -6.19
N LEU A 194 -22.66 28.12 -5.84
CA LEU A 194 -24.09 27.80 -5.69
C LEU A 194 -24.73 27.45 -7.04
N ALA A 195 -24.34 28.13 -8.10
CA ALA A 195 -24.81 27.86 -9.45
C ALA A 195 -24.49 26.44 -9.93
N LEU A 196 -23.44 25.76 -9.38
CA LEU A 196 -23.15 24.37 -9.67
C LEU A 196 -24.28 23.41 -9.31
N LEU A 197 -25.11 23.76 -8.33
CA LEU A 197 -26.24 22.97 -7.87
C LEU A 197 -27.51 23.21 -8.68
N GLU A 198 -27.63 24.36 -9.34
CA GLU A 198 -28.82 24.80 -10.07
C GLU A 198 -28.67 24.54 -11.58
N GLU A 199 -27.51 24.84 -12.16
CA GLU A 199 -27.25 24.67 -13.56
C GLU A 199 -27.22 23.18 -13.97
N THR A 200 -27.86 22.89 -15.10
CA THR A 200 -27.77 21.54 -15.73
C THR A 200 -26.64 21.49 -16.76
N ALA A 201 -25.90 20.37 -16.73
CA ALA A 201 -24.83 20.12 -17.71
C ALA A 201 -25.37 19.58 -19.05
N ASP A 202 -26.32 18.69 -18.91
CA ASP A 202 -27.22 18.11 -19.90
C ASP A 202 -28.60 18.07 -19.28
N ASP A 203 -29.66 17.92 -20.03
CA ASP A 203 -31.07 17.99 -19.56
C ASP A 203 -31.43 17.12 -18.33
N ARG A 204 -30.48 16.37 -17.77
CA ARG A 204 -30.72 15.38 -16.71
C ARG A 204 -29.83 15.47 -15.49
N VAL A 205 -28.71 16.22 -15.50
CA VAL A 205 -27.74 16.24 -14.40
C VAL A 205 -27.23 17.64 -14.11
N THR A 206 -27.13 18.00 -12.84
CA THR A 206 -26.55 19.27 -12.41
C THR A 206 -25.05 19.34 -12.74
N ARG A 207 -24.51 20.56 -12.87
CA ARG A 207 -23.05 20.76 -13.06
C ARG A 207 -22.23 20.11 -11.96
N PHE A 208 -22.71 20.17 -10.73
CA PHE A 208 -22.07 19.50 -9.59
C PHE A 208 -21.92 17.97 -9.79
N VAL A 209 -22.97 17.30 -10.28
CA VAL A 209 -22.94 15.86 -10.55
C VAL A 209 -22.08 15.54 -11.78
N TRP A 210 -22.13 16.38 -12.80
CA TRP A 210 -21.32 16.22 -14.02
C TRP A 210 -19.82 16.35 -13.73
N LEU A 211 -19.40 17.31 -12.88
CA LEU A 211 -17.99 17.57 -12.58
C LEU A 211 -17.29 16.40 -11.86
N ARG A 212 -18.00 15.65 -11.05
CA ARG A 212 -17.43 14.50 -10.33
C ARG A 212 -17.34 13.19 -11.14
N GLN A 213 -17.82 13.20 -12.39
CA GLN A 213 -17.71 12.04 -13.29
C GLN A 213 -16.43 12.16 -14.12
N PHE A 214 -15.28 11.82 -13.54
CA PHE A 214 -13.99 11.89 -14.22
C PHE A 214 -13.28 10.55 -14.17
N GLU A 215 -13.41 9.77 -15.23
CA GLU A 215 -12.70 8.52 -15.42
C GLU A 215 -11.59 8.69 -16.45
N PRO A 216 -10.31 8.47 -16.08
CA PRO A 216 -9.23 8.49 -17.06
C PRO A 216 -9.46 7.42 -18.13
N GLY A 217 -9.42 7.84 -19.36
CA GLY A 217 -9.56 6.94 -20.50
C GLY A 217 -8.24 6.61 -21.18
N SER A 218 -8.33 6.07 -22.38
CA SER A 218 -7.17 5.74 -23.20
C SER A 218 -7.31 6.22 -24.65
N ASN A 219 -8.18 7.21 -24.89
CA ASN A 219 -8.42 7.78 -26.20
C ASN A 219 -8.66 9.30 -26.12
N SER A 220 -8.62 9.97 -27.26
CA SER A 220 -8.77 11.42 -27.38
C SER A 220 -10.16 11.95 -26.94
N SER A 221 -11.21 11.16 -27.09
CA SER A 221 -12.55 11.55 -26.63
C SER A 221 -12.61 11.61 -25.11
N SER A 222 -12.03 10.62 -24.42
CA SER A 222 -11.93 10.63 -22.96
C SER A 222 -11.09 11.82 -22.47
N ALA A 223 -9.96 12.12 -23.16
CA ALA A 223 -9.15 13.28 -22.82
C ALA A 223 -9.95 14.59 -22.93
N ASN A 224 -10.72 14.78 -24.01
CA ASN A 224 -11.53 15.97 -24.18
C ASN A 224 -12.63 16.10 -23.11
N ARG A 225 -13.30 15.02 -22.75
CA ARG A 225 -14.30 15.06 -21.67
C ARG A 225 -13.69 15.51 -20.33
N LEU A 226 -12.47 15.10 -20.03
CA LEU A 226 -11.75 15.56 -18.84
C LEU A 226 -11.36 17.03 -18.95
N LEU A 227 -10.88 17.45 -20.14
CA LEU A 227 -10.53 18.83 -20.40
C LEU A 227 -11.74 19.78 -20.36
N ASP A 228 -12.93 19.33 -20.79
CA ASP A 228 -14.17 20.11 -20.66
C ASP A 228 -14.48 20.43 -19.19
N ARG A 229 -14.31 19.45 -18.30
CA ARG A 229 -14.52 19.63 -16.86
C ARG A 229 -13.45 20.48 -16.22
N LEU A 230 -12.18 20.24 -16.58
CA LEU A 230 -11.06 21.01 -16.04
C LEU A 230 -11.17 22.49 -16.43
N GLU A 231 -11.48 22.79 -17.70
CA GLU A 231 -11.66 24.15 -18.19
C GLU A 231 -12.84 24.85 -17.50
N TYR A 232 -13.94 24.13 -17.28
CA TYR A 232 -15.06 24.66 -16.52
C TYR A 232 -14.66 25.02 -15.07
N LEU A 233 -13.96 24.13 -14.37
CA LEU A 233 -13.54 24.37 -13.00
C LEU A 233 -12.50 25.49 -12.89
N GLN A 234 -11.62 25.65 -13.89
CA GLN A 234 -10.63 26.74 -13.90
C GLN A 234 -11.25 28.15 -14.04
N ARG A 235 -12.51 28.26 -14.44
CA ARG A 235 -13.23 29.54 -14.44
C ARG A 235 -13.60 30.00 -13.04
N VAL A 236 -13.64 29.08 -12.08
CA VAL A 236 -13.86 29.39 -10.66
C VAL A 236 -12.49 29.71 -10.06
N ASP A 237 -12.21 31.01 -9.96
CA ASP A 237 -10.91 31.50 -9.46
C ASP A 237 -10.89 31.52 -7.92
N LEU A 238 -10.66 30.32 -7.33
CA LEU A 238 -10.59 30.15 -5.88
C LEU A 238 -9.35 30.83 -5.31
N PRO A 239 -9.46 31.51 -4.14
CA PRO A 239 -8.31 32.09 -3.44
C PRO A 239 -7.22 31.02 -3.20
N GLU A 240 -5.94 31.38 -3.40
CA GLU A 240 -4.81 30.47 -3.22
C GLU A 240 -4.68 29.99 -1.76
N ASP A 241 -5.01 30.83 -0.81
CA ASP A 241 -4.95 30.55 0.62
C ASP A 241 -6.24 29.94 1.19
N LEU A 242 -7.21 29.60 0.34
CA LEU A 242 -8.54 29.10 0.75
C LEU A 242 -8.46 28.01 1.81
N LEU A 243 -7.57 27.05 1.63
CA LEU A 243 -7.40 25.89 2.51
C LEU A 243 -6.22 26.04 3.49
N ALA A 244 -5.60 27.23 3.57
CA ALA A 244 -4.49 27.46 4.50
C ALA A 244 -4.93 27.23 5.95
N GLY A 245 -4.14 26.41 6.69
CA GLY A 245 -4.43 26.05 8.08
C GLY A 245 -5.60 25.07 8.26
N VAL A 246 -6.13 24.48 7.18
CA VAL A 246 -7.10 23.38 7.27
C VAL A 246 -6.34 22.04 7.18
N PRO A 247 -6.48 21.15 8.17
CA PRO A 247 -5.82 19.85 8.14
C PRO A 247 -6.21 19.00 6.92
N ALA A 248 -5.25 18.33 6.29
CA ALA A 248 -5.46 17.56 5.06
C ALA A 248 -6.56 16.49 5.18
N HIS A 249 -6.65 15.81 6.32
CA HIS A 249 -7.71 14.81 6.56
C HIS A 249 -9.11 15.45 6.59
N ARG A 250 -9.24 16.72 7.05
CA ARG A 250 -10.51 17.46 7.03
C ARG A 250 -10.90 17.87 5.61
N VAL A 251 -9.93 18.31 4.80
CA VAL A 251 -10.11 18.58 3.37
C VAL A 251 -10.61 17.32 2.66
N THR A 252 -9.93 16.20 2.86
CA THR A 252 -10.31 14.90 2.28
C THR A 252 -11.73 14.50 2.72
N ARG A 253 -12.08 14.67 3.99
CA ARG A 253 -13.40 14.34 4.52
C ARG A 253 -14.52 15.22 3.93
N LEU A 254 -14.30 16.52 3.80
CA LEU A 254 -15.26 17.43 3.16
C LEU A 254 -15.46 17.08 1.68
N ARG A 255 -14.38 16.81 0.94
CA ARG A 255 -14.46 16.38 -0.44
C ARG A 255 -15.29 15.09 -0.58
N ARG A 256 -14.97 14.05 0.21
CA ARG A 256 -15.71 12.78 0.20
C ARG A 256 -17.19 12.97 0.52
N GLN A 257 -17.52 13.85 1.47
CA GLN A 257 -18.93 14.19 1.74
C GLN A 257 -19.59 14.81 0.52
N GLY A 258 -18.93 15.75 -0.17
CA GLY A 258 -19.43 16.33 -1.42
C GLY A 258 -19.67 15.29 -2.51
N GLU A 259 -18.81 14.31 -2.63
CA GLU A 259 -18.97 13.20 -3.58
C GLU A 259 -20.17 12.29 -3.24
N ARG A 260 -20.57 12.25 -1.97
CA ARG A 260 -21.72 11.44 -1.50
C ARG A 260 -23.06 12.18 -1.59
N TYR A 261 -23.11 13.50 -1.49
CA TYR A 261 -24.34 14.27 -1.59
C TYR A 261 -24.87 14.31 -3.04
N TYR A 262 -26.19 14.23 -3.19
CA TYR A 262 -26.89 14.67 -4.39
C TYR A 262 -27.09 16.19 -4.31
N ALA A 263 -27.44 16.83 -5.44
CA ALA A 263 -27.62 18.28 -5.47
C ALA A 263 -28.68 18.77 -4.45
N ASP A 264 -29.80 18.05 -4.34
CA ASP A 264 -30.88 18.37 -3.40
C ASP A 264 -30.39 18.30 -1.93
N GLY A 265 -29.74 17.18 -1.54
CA GLY A 265 -29.20 17.05 -0.20
C GLY A 265 -28.08 18.04 0.12
N MET A 266 -27.42 18.59 -0.91
CA MET A 266 -26.45 19.67 -0.74
C MET A 266 -27.14 21.02 -0.50
N ARG A 267 -28.27 21.28 -1.17
CA ARG A 267 -29.07 22.50 -0.97
C ARG A 267 -29.63 22.60 0.45
N ASP A 268 -29.96 21.48 1.07
CA ASP A 268 -30.48 21.40 2.44
C ASP A 268 -29.46 21.69 3.53
N LEU A 269 -28.18 21.79 3.19
CA LEU A 269 -27.11 22.06 4.17
C LEU A 269 -27.09 23.54 4.59
N PRO A 270 -26.68 23.85 5.84
CA PRO A 270 -26.36 25.22 6.23
C PRO A 270 -25.39 25.88 5.25
N GLU A 271 -25.55 27.16 5.01
CA GLU A 271 -24.82 27.91 3.97
C GLU A 271 -23.30 27.74 4.08
N ASP A 272 -22.71 28.05 5.25
CA ASP A 272 -21.25 27.90 5.46
C ASP A 272 -20.75 26.50 5.12
N ARG A 273 -21.48 25.49 5.58
CA ARG A 273 -21.14 24.09 5.32
C ARG A 273 -21.23 23.74 3.84
N ARG A 274 -22.31 24.18 3.18
CA ARG A 274 -22.53 23.97 1.75
C ARG A 274 -21.42 24.62 0.93
N LEU A 275 -21.10 25.88 1.21
CA LEU A 275 -20.03 26.62 0.55
C LEU A 275 -18.66 25.98 0.80
N ALA A 276 -18.37 25.58 2.03
CA ALA A 276 -17.10 24.91 2.35
C ALA A 276 -16.94 23.59 1.58
N ILE A 277 -17.99 22.76 1.52
CA ILE A 277 -17.93 21.51 0.77
C ILE A 277 -17.76 21.76 -0.72
N LEU A 278 -18.52 22.69 -1.31
CA LEU A 278 -18.41 23.04 -2.74
C LEU A 278 -17.02 23.57 -3.07
N ALA A 279 -16.50 24.50 -2.29
CA ALA A 279 -15.18 25.10 -2.51
C ALA A 279 -14.06 24.05 -2.40
N VAL A 280 -14.12 23.18 -1.40
CA VAL A 280 -13.18 22.06 -1.26
C VAL A 280 -13.29 21.10 -2.45
N CYS A 281 -14.51 20.74 -2.88
CA CYS A 281 -14.71 19.89 -4.05
C CYS A 281 -14.11 20.50 -5.31
N VAL A 282 -14.38 21.77 -5.59
CA VAL A 282 -13.84 22.47 -6.77
C VAL A 282 -12.31 22.48 -6.73
N SER A 283 -11.70 22.84 -5.61
CA SER A 283 -10.24 22.86 -5.45
C SER A 283 -9.62 21.50 -5.68
N GLU A 284 -10.18 20.47 -5.06
CA GLU A 284 -9.66 19.11 -5.12
C GLU A 284 -9.88 18.46 -6.50
N TRP A 285 -11.05 18.67 -7.10
CA TRP A 285 -11.37 18.13 -8.42
C TRP A 285 -10.55 18.78 -9.52
N GLN A 286 -10.14 20.05 -9.40
CA GLN A 286 -9.17 20.65 -10.32
C GLN A 286 -7.86 19.86 -10.34
N ALA A 287 -7.29 19.53 -9.17
CA ALA A 287 -6.08 18.74 -9.06
C ALA A 287 -6.28 17.30 -9.59
N MET A 288 -7.39 16.66 -9.22
CA MET A 288 -7.70 15.28 -9.65
C MET A 288 -7.94 15.19 -11.16
N LEU A 289 -8.63 16.17 -11.77
CA LEU A 289 -8.84 16.22 -13.20
C LEU A 289 -7.54 16.46 -13.98
N ALA A 290 -6.68 17.36 -13.47
CA ALA A 290 -5.36 17.56 -14.05
C ALA A 290 -4.53 16.26 -14.03
N ASP A 291 -4.55 15.53 -12.92
CA ASP A 291 -3.92 14.22 -12.80
C ASP A 291 -4.52 13.21 -13.79
N ALA A 292 -5.85 13.16 -13.91
CA ALA A 292 -6.55 12.27 -14.83
C ALA A 292 -6.25 12.58 -16.30
N VAL A 293 -6.07 13.85 -16.66
CA VAL A 293 -5.64 14.28 -18.01
C VAL A 293 -4.24 13.78 -18.31
N VAL A 294 -3.28 13.95 -17.39
CA VAL A 294 -1.89 13.44 -17.54
C VAL A 294 -1.90 11.92 -17.65
N GLU A 295 -2.67 11.24 -16.83
CA GLU A 295 -2.78 9.78 -16.88
C GLU A 295 -3.41 9.29 -18.19
N THR A 296 -4.43 9.99 -18.69
CA THR A 296 -5.03 9.70 -20.01
C THR A 296 -4.02 9.91 -21.14
N HIS A 297 -3.23 10.98 -21.08
CA HIS A 297 -2.13 11.22 -22.02
C HIS A 297 -1.10 10.08 -21.97
N ASP A 298 -0.67 9.68 -20.79
CA ASP A 298 0.26 8.55 -20.59
C ASP A 298 -0.26 7.25 -21.25
N ARG A 299 -1.55 6.96 -21.07
CA ARG A 299 -2.21 5.79 -21.66
C ARG A 299 -2.28 5.87 -23.19
N ILE A 300 -2.59 7.05 -23.76
CA ILE A 300 -2.65 7.26 -25.20
C ILE A 300 -1.29 7.04 -25.83
N VAL A 301 -0.23 7.64 -25.26
CA VAL A 301 1.16 7.47 -25.73
C VAL A 301 1.57 6.00 -25.64
N GLY A 302 1.33 5.37 -24.50
CA GLY A 302 1.67 3.95 -24.31
C GLY A 302 0.90 3.01 -25.24
N ARG A 303 -0.37 3.29 -25.56
CA ARG A 303 -1.17 2.53 -26.51
C ARG A 303 -0.63 2.69 -27.93
N LEU A 304 -0.24 3.89 -28.32
CA LEU A 304 0.36 4.14 -29.63
C LEU A 304 1.67 3.39 -29.79
N TYR A 305 2.58 3.51 -28.82
CA TYR A 305 3.88 2.85 -28.89
C TYR A 305 3.74 1.32 -29.01
N ARG A 306 2.88 0.70 -28.18
CA ARG A 306 2.59 -0.74 -28.27
C ARG A 306 1.93 -1.17 -29.57
N ALA A 307 1.12 -0.29 -30.19
CA ALA A 307 0.57 -0.56 -31.51
C ALA A 307 1.67 -0.59 -32.58
N SER A 308 2.61 0.36 -32.50
CA SER A 308 3.79 0.41 -33.37
C SER A 308 4.71 -0.82 -33.18
N GLU A 309 4.95 -1.23 -31.92
CA GLU A 309 5.69 -2.48 -31.65
C GLU A 309 5.02 -3.72 -32.27
N ARG A 310 3.68 -3.81 -32.16
CA ARG A 310 2.95 -4.93 -32.78
C ARG A 310 3.10 -4.96 -34.30
N ILE A 311 3.14 -3.82 -34.98
CA ILE A 311 3.38 -3.76 -36.43
C ILE A 311 4.76 -4.30 -36.74
N CYS A 312 5.82 -3.91 -36.00
CA CYS A 312 7.16 -4.46 -36.19
C CYS A 312 7.19 -5.98 -35.94
N HIS A 313 6.59 -6.44 -34.84
CA HIS A 313 6.53 -7.87 -34.55
C HIS A 313 5.74 -8.68 -35.57
N ALA A 314 4.64 -8.16 -36.09
CA ALA A 314 3.86 -8.82 -37.15
C ALA A 314 4.69 -8.99 -38.42
N LYS A 315 5.41 -7.95 -38.86
CA LYS A 315 6.29 -8.03 -40.02
C LYS A 315 7.37 -9.09 -39.86
N VAL A 316 7.98 -9.20 -38.67
CA VAL A 316 9.00 -10.22 -38.37
C VAL A 316 8.37 -11.63 -38.36
N ALA A 317 7.17 -11.77 -37.81
CA ALA A 317 6.46 -13.04 -37.75
C ALA A 317 6.03 -13.51 -39.13
N ASP A 318 5.55 -12.61 -40.01
CA ASP A 318 5.15 -12.92 -41.37
C ASP A 318 6.34 -13.42 -42.23
N GLU A 319 7.55 -12.91 -41.94
CA GLU A 319 8.77 -13.30 -42.64
C GLU A 319 9.54 -14.47 -41.97
N ALA A 320 9.05 -15.04 -40.86
CA ALA A 320 9.77 -16.06 -40.07
C ALA A 320 10.14 -17.32 -40.91
N GLY A 321 9.28 -17.75 -41.86
CA GLY A 321 9.57 -18.83 -42.82
C GLY A 321 10.74 -18.48 -43.72
N VAL A 322 10.70 -17.28 -44.29
CA VAL A 322 11.77 -16.80 -45.19
C VAL A 322 13.10 -16.65 -44.46
N VAL A 323 13.07 -16.16 -43.21
CA VAL A 323 14.25 -16.05 -42.35
C VAL A 323 14.87 -17.43 -42.15
N ARG A 324 14.07 -18.43 -41.79
CA ARG A 324 14.52 -19.80 -41.57
C ARG A 324 15.15 -20.39 -42.83
N ASP A 325 14.48 -20.24 -43.98
CA ASP A 325 14.95 -20.81 -45.25
C ASP A 325 16.22 -20.09 -45.74
N THR A 326 16.31 -18.77 -45.54
CA THR A 326 17.50 -17.98 -45.82
C THR A 326 18.69 -18.43 -44.96
N LEU A 327 18.48 -18.59 -43.62
CA LEU A 327 19.53 -19.07 -42.70
C LEU A 327 19.99 -20.49 -43.06
N LYS A 328 19.05 -21.37 -43.45
CA LYS A 328 19.38 -22.74 -43.92
C LYS A 328 20.27 -22.71 -45.15
N SER A 329 19.91 -21.91 -46.15
CA SER A 329 20.71 -21.75 -47.37
C SER A 329 22.10 -21.16 -47.09
N PHE A 330 22.22 -20.21 -46.17
CA PHE A 330 23.51 -19.69 -45.73
C PHE A 330 24.36 -20.76 -45.01
N ALA A 331 23.73 -21.56 -44.15
CA ALA A 331 24.42 -22.66 -43.47
C ALA A 331 24.91 -23.73 -44.44
N GLU A 332 24.12 -24.09 -45.45
CA GLU A 332 24.49 -25.05 -46.47
C GLU A 332 25.68 -24.55 -47.33
N ILE A 333 25.62 -23.29 -47.81
CA ILE A 333 26.71 -22.70 -48.57
C ILE A 333 27.96 -22.52 -47.70
N GLY A 334 27.76 -22.02 -46.45
CA GLY A 334 28.88 -21.84 -45.50
C GLY A 334 29.54 -23.14 -45.13
N GLY A 335 28.78 -24.21 -44.91
CA GLY A 335 29.31 -25.56 -44.65
C GLY A 335 30.15 -26.07 -45.83
N ALA A 336 29.59 -26.00 -47.06
CA ALA A 336 30.31 -26.40 -48.27
C ALA A 336 31.61 -25.61 -48.50
N LEU A 337 31.64 -24.35 -48.19
CA LEU A 337 32.86 -23.51 -48.27
C LEU A 337 33.90 -23.88 -47.21
N VAL A 338 33.49 -24.21 -46.00
CA VAL A 338 34.39 -24.70 -44.94
C VAL A 338 35.01 -26.05 -45.32
N ASP A 339 34.15 -27.00 -45.74
CA ASP A 339 34.59 -28.32 -46.16
C ASP A 339 35.60 -28.24 -47.36
N ALA A 340 35.30 -27.38 -48.34
CA ALA A 340 36.18 -27.16 -49.48
C ALA A 340 37.53 -26.51 -49.07
N GLN A 341 37.51 -25.61 -48.06
CA GLN A 341 38.73 -25.02 -47.53
C GLN A 341 39.62 -26.09 -46.85
N ASP A 342 38.98 -26.99 -46.09
CA ASP A 342 39.69 -28.08 -45.42
C ASP A 342 40.24 -29.12 -46.40
N ASP A 343 39.53 -29.35 -47.54
CA ASP A 343 39.92 -30.23 -48.61
C ASP A 343 40.85 -29.61 -49.64
N GLY A 344 41.19 -28.31 -49.49
CA GLY A 344 42.09 -27.58 -50.42
C GLY A 344 41.48 -27.31 -51.80
N GLN A 345 40.16 -27.32 -51.95
CA GLN A 345 39.46 -27.07 -53.21
C GLN A 345 39.30 -25.55 -53.46
N PRO A 346 39.25 -25.11 -54.74
CA PRO A 346 38.96 -23.70 -55.07
C PRO A 346 37.56 -23.30 -54.64
N LEU A 347 37.44 -22.33 -53.73
CA LEU A 347 36.14 -21.89 -53.17
C LEU A 347 35.17 -21.36 -54.25
N GLY A 348 35.71 -20.81 -55.35
CA GLY A 348 34.93 -20.33 -56.48
C GLY A 348 34.16 -21.44 -57.24
N ASP A 349 34.77 -22.63 -57.33
CA ASP A 349 34.15 -23.78 -57.98
C ASP A 349 33.01 -24.37 -57.15
N VAL A 350 33.12 -24.33 -55.87
CA VAL A 350 32.08 -24.74 -54.91
C VAL A 350 30.84 -23.83 -55.04
N ILE A 351 31.02 -22.51 -55.12
CA ILE A 351 29.94 -21.57 -55.35
C ILE A 351 29.30 -21.78 -56.75
N ALA A 352 30.12 -22.05 -57.79
CA ALA A 352 29.64 -22.24 -59.14
C ALA A 352 28.88 -23.56 -59.34
N SER A 353 29.29 -24.64 -58.65
CA SER A 353 28.63 -25.95 -58.68
C SER A 353 27.34 -26.02 -57.85
N GLY A 354 27.16 -25.12 -56.86
CA GLY A 354 25.95 -24.98 -56.01
C GLY A 354 24.88 -24.06 -56.64
N SER A 355 24.45 -23.09 -55.92
CA SER A 355 23.44 -22.09 -56.34
C SER A 355 23.97 -21.07 -57.36
N GLY A 356 25.25 -21.07 -57.68
CA GLY A 356 25.96 -20.11 -58.51
C GLY A 356 26.12 -18.73 -57.84
N TRP A 357 26.94 -17.87 -58.43
CA TRP A 357 27.19 -16.53 -57.92
C TRP A 357 25.94 -15.63 -57.89
N ASP A 358 25.01 -15.84 -58.82
CA ASP A 358 23.77 -15.05 -58.86
C ASP A 358 22.81 -15.54 -57.76
N GLY A 359 22.80 -16.82 -57.45
CA GLY A 359 22.07 -17.36 -56.31
C GLY A 359 22.60 -16.81 -54.98
N LEU A 360 23.92 -16.76 -54.83
CA LEU A 360 24.56 -16.20 -53.64
C LEU A 360 24.27 -14.69 -53.49
N LYS A 361 24.32 -13.91 -54.59
CA LYS A 361 23.94 -12.49 -54.59
C LYS A 361 22.49 -12.29 -54.15
N THR A 362 21.58 -13.12 -54.71
CA THR A 362 20.16 -13.10 -54.32
C THR A 362 19.97 -13.39 -52.86
N LEU A 363 20.70 -14.39 -52.32
CA LEU A 363 20.64 -14.76 -50.93
C LEU A 363 21.17 -13.64 -50.00
N VAL A 364 22.27 -12.98 -50.38
CA VAL A 364 22.82 -11.81 -49.66
C VAL A 364 21.83 -10.64 -49.66
N ALA A 365 21.23 -10.35 -50.83
CA ALA A 365 20.20 -9.31 -50.96
C ALA A 365 18.98 -9.61 -50.04
N MET A 366 18.54 -10.89 -50.05
CA MET A 366 17.45 -11.34 -49.16
C MET A 366 17.79 -11.18 -47.69
N ALA A 367 18.98 -11.63 -47.29
CA ALA A 367 19.45 -11.52 -45.89
C ALA A 367 19.55 -10.04 -45.44
N THR A 368 20.05 -9.18 -46.36
CA THR A 368 20.10 -7.72 -46.10
C THR A 368 18.72 -7.14 -45.90
N ARG A 369 17.73 -7.51 -46.72
CA ARG A 369 16.34 -7.12 -46.56
C ARG A 369 15.75 -7.61 -45.26
N LEU A 370 15.92 -8.88 -44.94
CA LEU A 370 15.42 -9.48 -43.70
C LEU A 370 16.02 -8.82 -42.46
N THR A 371 17.31 -8.52 -42.48
CA THR A 371 18.01 -7.80 -41.42
C THR A 371 17.40 -6.40 -41.22
N ALA A 372 17.07 -5.69 -42.30
CA ALA A 372 16.40 -4.41 -42.24
C ALA A 372 14.98 -4.52 -41.63
N THR A 373 14.21 -5.57 -42.02
CA THR A 373 12.88 -5.85 -41.43
C THR A 373 12.98 -6.14 -39.93
N MET A 374 13.95 -6.95 -39.52
CA MET A 374 14.18 -7.27 -38.10
C MET A 374 14.67 -6.06 -37.27
N ALA A 375 15.32 -5.10 -37.92
CA ALA A 375 15.81 -3.86 -37.31
C ALA A 375 14.76 -2.72 -37.38
N ASP A 376 13.54 -2.96 -37.89
CA ASP A 376 12.50 -1.94 -37.96
C ASP A 376 12.18 -1.38 -36.56
N ASP A 377 12.22 -0.04 -36.45
CA ASP A 377 12.01 0.63 -35.15
C ASP A 377 10.53 1.05 -35.02
N PRO A 378 9.88 0.76 -33.88
CA PRO A 378 8.51 1.20 -33.62
C PRO A 378 8.26 2.68 -33.88
N LEU A 379 9.29 3.53 -33.76
CA LEU A 379 9.19 4.97 -34.04
C LEU A 379 8.86 5.27 -35.50
N ASN A 380 9.13 4.37 -36.45
CA ASN A 380 8.75 4.50 -37.87
C ASN A 380 7.22 4.49 -38.05
N HIS A 381 6.46 3.96 -37.09
CA HIS A 381 5.02 3.74 -37.19
C HIS A 381 4.20 4.67 -36.27
N VAL A 382 4.85 5.60 -35.52
CA VAL A 382 4.12 6.48 -34.57
C VAL A 382 3.32 7.57 -35.28
N LEU A 383 3.70 7.96 -36.49
CA LEU A 383 3.00 8.97 -37.31
C LEU A 383 1.56 8.57 -37.63
N ASP A 384 1.28 7.28 -37.80
CA ASP A 384 -0.07 6.76 -38.09
C ASP A 384 -1.07 7.14 -36.98
N GLY A 385 -0.56 7.36 -35.77
CA GLY A 385 -1.34 7.75 -34.60
C GLY A 385 -1.44 9.26 -34.35
N TYR A 386 -0.80 10.11 -35.15
CA TYR A 386 -0.77 11.56 -34.94
C TYR A 386 -2.16 12.20 -34.78
N HIS A 387 -3.15 11.76 -35.54
CA HIS A 387 -4.52 12.23 -35.50
C HIS A 387 -5.14 12.14 -34.09
N ARG A 388 -4.64 11.23 -33.22
CA ARG A 388 -5.11 11.07 -31.85
C ARG A 388 -4.63 12.22 -30.96
N PHE A 389 -3.38 12.65 -31.11
CA PHE A 389 -2.81 13.76 -30.35
C PHE A 389 -3.41 15.11 -30.74
N ARG A 390 -3.53 15.38 -32.05
CA ARG A 390 -4.09 16.63 -32.59
C ARG A 390 -5.47 16.99 -31.99
N ARG A 391 -6.26 16.00 -31.59
CA ARG A 391 -7.61 16.21 -31.07
C ARG A 391 -7.66 16.74 -29.65
N TYR A 392 -6.62 16.55 -28.81
CA TYR A 392 -6.66 16.95 -27.41
C TYR A 392 -5.40 17.65 -26.92
N ALA A 393 -4.22 17.31 -27.43
CA ALA A 393 -2.95 17.80 -26.91
C ALA A 393 -2.81 19.33 -26.89
N PRO A 394 -3.22 20.09 -27.94
CA PRO A 394 -3.15 21.54 -27.89
C PRO A 394 -3.97 22.14 -26.74
N ARG A 395 -5.14 21.57 -26.47
CA ARG A 395 -6.00 22.01 -25.38
C ARG A 395 -5.42 21.59 -24.01
N MET A 396 -4.91 20.37 -23.89
CA MET A 396 -4.23 19.88 -22.71
C MET A 396 -3.07 20.80 -22.30
N LEU A 397 -2.21 21.14 -23.26
CA LEU A 397 -1.04 21.99 -23.02
C LEU A 397 -1.43 23.43 -22.61
N ARG A 398 -2.56 23.94 -23.04
CA ARG A 398 -3.06 25.25 -22.62
C ARG A 398 -3.61 25.27 -21.20
N LEU A 399 -4.30 24.20 -20.79
CA LEU A 399 -5.00 24.14 -19.51
C LEU A 399 -4.10 23.68 -18.35
N LEU A 400 -3.01 22.95 -18.63
CA LEU A 400 -2.10 22.49 -17.60
C LEU A 400 -1.02 23.52 -17.29
N ASP A 401 -0.89 23.93 -16.03
CA ASP A 401 0.21 24.79 -15.54
C ASP A 401 1.43 23.91 -15.24
N LEU A 402 2.37 23.92 -16.21
CA LEU A 402 3.56 23.09 -16.21
C LEU A 402 4.75 23.83 -15.60
N ARG A 403 5.48 23.14 -14.74
CA ARG A 403 6.77 23.56 -14.20
C ARG A 403 7.79 22.47 -14.48
N ALA A 404 9.09 22.86 -14.55
CA ALA A 404 10.16 21.91 -14.85
C ALA A 404 11.38 22.10 -13.98
N ALA A 405 12.08 21.00 -13.71
CA ALA A 405 13.42 21.00 -13.18
C ALA A 405 14.41 21.58 -14.23
N PRO A 406 15.58 22.09 -13.81
CA PRO A 406 16.57 22.66 -14.75
C PRO A 406 16.92 21.72 -15.91
N VAL A 407 16.98 20.42 -15.67
CA VAL A 407 17.28 19.39 -16.69
C VAL A 407 16.20 19.28 -17.76
N ALA A 408 14.95 19.63 -17.45
CA ALA A 408 13.80 19.53 -18.35
C ALA A 408 13.34 20.91 -18.92
N LEU A 409 14.07 21.99 -18.62
CA LEU A 409 13.76 23.31 -19.19
C LEU A 409 13.72 23.30 -20.73
N PRO A 410 14.67 22.65 -21.46
CA PRO A 410 14.58 22.57 -22.92
C PRO A 410 13.31 21.87 -23.43
N LEU A 411 12.80 20.90 -22.68
CA LEU A 411 11.51 20.26 -23.00
C LEU A 411 10.35 21.21 -22.75
N LEU A 412 10.37 21.98 -21.65
CA LEU A 412 9.33 22.97 -21.36
C LEU A 412 9.30 24.09 -22.40
N GLU A 413 10.44 24.49 -22.92
CA GLU A 413 10.56 25.43 -24.06
C GLU A 413 9.90 24.85 -25.33
N ALA A 414 10.21 23.57 -25.66
CA ALA A 414 9.58 22.89 -26.78
C ALA A 414 8.06 22.75 -26.61
N VAL A 415 7.58 22.46 -25.39
CA VAL A 415 6.15 22.43 -25.06
C VAL A 415 5.52 23.83 -25.22
N THR A 416 6.24 24.89 -24.83
CA THR A 416 5.75 26.27 -24.99
C THR A 416 5.67 26.67 -26.46
N ALA A 417 6.63 26.26 -27.27
CA ALA A 417 6.60 26.46 -28.72
C ALA A 417 5.40 25.72 -29.33
N LEU A 418 5.15 24.48 -28.92
CA LEU A 418 3.98 23.72 -29.37
C LEU A 418 2.66 24.38 -28.94
N ARG A 419 2.61 24.96 -27.72
CA ARG A 419 1.44 25.70 -27.20
C ARG A 419 1.10 26.94 -28.02
N THR A 420 2.12 27.65 -28.51
CA THR A 420 1.97 28.88 -29.31
C THR A 420 1.83 28.63 -30.82
N GLY A 421 1.86 27.39 -31.25
CA GLY A 421 1.78 27.00 -32.64
C GLY A 421 3.08 27.22 -33.43
N LEU A 422 4.18 27.50 -32.74
CA LEU A 422 5.52 27.57 -33.34
C LEU A 422 6.07 26.13 -33.41
N ASN A 423 5.79 25.46 -34.52
CA ASN A 423 6.30 24.11 -34.79
C ASN A 423 7.73 24.22 -35.35
N ASP A 424 8.70 24.40 -34.48
CA ASP A 424 10.12 24.47 -34.86
C ASP A 424 10.78 23.08 -34.73
N ALA A 425 10.77 22.34 -35.83
CA ALA A 425 11.40 21.01 -35.90
C ALA A 425 12.92 21.05 -35.68
N ALA A 426 13.54 22.25 -35.71
CA ALA A 426 14.95 22.43 -35.33
C ALA A 426 15.19 22.41 -33.82
N MET A 427 14.15 22.59 -33.01
CA MET A 427 14.20 22.53 -31.55
C MET A 427 14.37 21.09 -31.06
N THR A 428 15.59 20.61 -31.02
CA THR A 428 15.94 19.24 -30.58
C THR A 428 16.75 19.19 -29.30
N SER A 429 16.96 20.33 -28.63
CA SER A 429 17.76 20.47 -27.40
C SER A 429 17.28 19.59 -26.23
N PHE A 430 15.99 19.23 -26.20
CA PHE A 430 15.44 18.31 -25.21
C PHE A 430 15.77 16.84 -25.49
N LEU A 431 16.33 16.52 -26.68
CA LEU A 431 16.70 15.17 -27.08
C LEU A 431 18.18 14.92 -26.86
N ARG A 432 18.53 13.74 -26.39
CA ARG A 432 19.94 13.31 -26.33
C ARG A 432 20.43 13.02 -27.75
N PRO A 433 21.64 13.47 -28.11
CA PRO A 433 22.22 13.23 -29.46
C PRO A 433 22.26 11.75 -29.87
N SER A 434 22.44 10.84 -28.91
CA SER A 434 22.50 9.38 -29.12
C SER A 434 21.13 8.70 -29.11
N SER A 435 20.03 9.43 -28.83
CA SER A 435 18.70 8.83 -28.71
C SER A 435 18.12 8.38 -30.06
N LYS A 436 17.25 7.37 -30.04
CA LYS A 436 16.50 6.95 -31.22
C LYS A 436 15.69 8.10 -31.81
N TRP A 437 15.00 8.88 -30.97
CA TRP A 437 14.23 10.04 -31.38
C TRP A 437 15.05 11.08 -32.15
N HIS A 438 16.26 11.40 -31.66
CA HIS A 438 17.13 12.35 -32.31
C HIS A 438 17.59 11.83 -33.71
N ARG A 439 17.89 10.54 -33.83
CA ARG A 439 18.20 9.91 -35.12
C ARG A 439 17.03 9.94 -36.10
N HIS A 440 15.82 9.63 -35.62
CA HIS A 440 14.62 9.65 -36.46
C HIS A 440 14.28 11.05 -36.98
N LEU A 441 14.34 12.06 -36.11
CA LEU A 441 14.08 13.45 -36.52
C LEU A 441 15.12 13.96 -37.53
N ARG A 442 16.38 13.56 -37.40
CA ARG A 442 17.43 13.90 -38.36
C ARG A 442 17.34 13.16 -39.69
N ALA A 443 16.92 11.90 -39.67
CA ALA A 443 16.81 11.09 -40.87
C ALA A 443 15.67 11.56 -41.80
N GLN A 444 14.62 12.13 -41.24
CA GLN A 444 13.52 12.73 -42.02
C GLN A 444 13.95 14.13 -42.47
N ARG A 445 14.45 14.23 -43.71
CA ARG A 445 14.87 15.49 -44.33
C ARG A 445 13.74 16.51 -44.28
N ALA A 446 14.05 17.72 -43.76
CA ALA A 446 13.18 18.89 -43.67
C ALA A 446 11.84 18.67 -42.90
N GLY A 447 11.98 18.23 -41.65
CA GLY A 447 11.08 18.59 -40.59
C GLY A 447 9.60 18.27 -40.79
N ASP A 448 9.22 16.98 -40.79
CA ASP A 448 7.82 16.71 -40.52
C ASP A 448 7.51 17.19 -39.07
N ALA A 449 6.89 18.37 -38.95
CA ALA A 449 6.50 18.98 -37.72
C ALA A 449 5.68 18.02 -36.81
N ARG A 450 4.92 17.11 -37.43
CA ARG A 450 4.11 16.10 -36.72
C ARG A 450 4.95 15.12 -35.94
N LEU A 451 6.10 14.69 -36.50
CA LEU A 451 7.00 13.77 -35.76
C LEU A 451 7.66 14.48 -34.58
N TRP A 452 8.03 15.74 -34.75
CA TRP A 452 8.55 16.55 -33.66
C TRP A 452 7.51 16.76 -32.55
N GLU A 453 6.25 17.09 -32.90
CA GLU A 453 5.16 17.17 -31.93
C GLU A 453 4.98 15.87 -31.13
N ILE A 454 5.00 14.71 -31.83
CA ILE A 454 4.92 13.41 -31.16
C ILE A 454 6.12 13.22 -30.22
N ALA A 455 7.33 13.57 -30.65
CA ALA A 455 8.53 13.45 -29.83
C ALA A 455 8.42 14.30 -28.55
N VAL A 456 7.94 15.54 -28.65
CA VAL A 456 7.69 16.41 -27.47
C VAL A 456 6.68 15.75 -26.53
N LEU A 457 5.57 15.25 -27.05
CA LEU A 457 4.50 14.63 -26.24
C LEU A 457 4.97 13.32 -25.57
N PHE A 458 5.80 12.53 -26.24
CA PHE A 458 6.40 11.33 -25.64
C PHE A 458 7.36 11.68 -24.52
N HIS A 459 8.23 12.69 -24.72
CA HIS A 459 9.16 13.11 -23.69
C HIS A 459 8.47 13.82 -22.53
N LEU A 460 7.37 14.55 -22.79
CA LEU A 460 6.53 15.13 -21.74
C LEU A 460 5.91 14.04 -20.85
N ARG A 461 5.40 12.95 -21.44
CA ARG A 461 4.96 11.78 -20.65
C ARG A 461 6.06 11.25 -19.76
N ASP A 462 7.26 11.06 -20.31
CA ASP A 462 8.39 10.49 -19.58
C ASP A 462 8.85 11.46 -18.48
N ALA A 463 8.83 12.76 -18.74
CA ALA A 463 9.16 13.79 -17.76
C ALA A 463 8.12 13.89 -16.60
N PHE A 464 6.83 13.66 -16.87
CA PHE A 464 5.84 13.52 -15.80
C PHE A 464 6.08 12.28 -14.93
N ARG A 465 6.46 11.18 -15.53
CA ARG A 465 6.77 9.93 -14.81
C ARG A 465 8.01 10.07 -13.92
N SER A 466 9.05 10.77 -14.39
CA SER A 466 10.27 11.02 -13.60
C SER A 466 10.09 12.13 -12.56
N GLY A 467 9.09 13.00 -12.73
CA GLY A 467 8.91 14.19 -11.92
C GLY A 467 9.82 15.36 -12.33
N ASP A 468 10.49 15.28 -13.51
CA ASP A 468 11.28 16.38 -14.07
C ASP A 468 10.38 17.51 -14.61
N VAL A 469 9.13 17.18 -14.97
CA VAL A 469 8.05 18.14 -15.22
C VAL A 469 6.90 17.81 -14.27
N TRP A 470 6.34 18.83 -13.64
CA TRP A 470 5.24 18.71 -12.71
C TRP A 470 4.16 19.76 -12.90
N LEU A 471 3.03 19.58 -12.26
CA LEU A 471 1.90 20.51 -12.24
C LEU A 471 1.87 21.30 -10.93
N THR A 472 1.55 22.57 -11.00
CA THR A 472 1.42 23.43 -9.82
C THR A 472 0.29 22.97 -8.89
N ARG A 473 -0.85 22.55 -9.48
CA ARG A 473 -1.99 21.97 -8.75
C ARG A 473 -2.15 20.50 -9.16
N SER A 474 -1.64 19.59 -8.37
CA SER A 474 -1.71 18.15 -8.60
C SER A 474 -1.44 17.39 -7.31
N ARG A 475 -2.04 16.22 -7.16
CA ARG A 475 -1.77 15.30 -6.06
C ARG A 475 -0.71 14.24 -6.42
N ARG A 476 -0.67 13.83 -7.70
CA ARG A 476 0.22 12.77 -8.20
C ARG A 476 1.44 13.29 -8.95
N TYR A 477 1.26 14.37 -9.67
CA TYR A 477 2.28 14.97 -10.54
C TYR A 477 2.78 16.33 -10.03
N GLY A 478 2.69 16.58 -8.71
CA GLY A 478 3.29 17.74 -8.06
C GLY A 478 4.82 17.60 -7.90
N ASP A 479 5.45 18.69 -7.48
CA ASP A 479 6.90 18.69 -7.20
C ASP A 479 7.24 17.76 -6.04
N LEU A 480 8.08 16.75 -6.30
CA LEU A 480 8.53 15.81 -5.29
C LEU A 480 9.32 16.49 -4.16
N LYS A 481 10.11 17.52 -4.48
CA LYS A 481 10.93 18.20 -3.48
C LYS A 481 10.11 18.92 -2.41
N HIS A 482 8.95 19.47 -2.80
CA HIS A 482 8.01 20.08 -1.86
C HIS A 482 7.24 19.07 -1.02
N ALA A 483 7.10 17.83 -1.52
CA ALA A 483 6.44 16.75 -0.78
C ALA A 483 7.36 16.09 0.26
N LEU A 484 8.68 16.27 0.16
CA LEU A 484 9.65 15.72 1.12
C LEU A 484 9.67 16.55 2.41
N VAL A 485 9.75 15.87 3.55
CA VAL A 485 9.92 16.53 4.84
C VAL A 485 11.19 17.42 4.86
N PRO A 486 11.15 18.56 5.54
CA PRO A 486 12.33 19.41 5.69
C PRO A 486 13.50 18.67 6.36
N ALA A 487 14.73 19.02 6.01
CA ALA A 487 15.92 18.38 6.57
C ALA A 487 15.97 18.47 8.11
N GLN A 488 15.47 19.57 8.68
CA GLN A 488 15.40 19.77 10.14
C GLN A 488 14.50 18.74 10.83
N ALA A 489 13.41 18.33 10.20
CA ALA A 489 12.48 17.37 10.74
C ALA A 489 13.05 15.92 10.84
N ILE A 490 14.15 15.63 10.16
CA ILE A 490 14.85 14.35 10.24
C ILE A 490 15.45 14.15 11.64
N ALA A 491 16.01 15.20 12.22
CA ALA A 491 16.60 15.17 13.55
C ALA A 491 15.57 15.06 14.68
N GLU A 492 14.35 15.55 14.43
CA GLU A 492 13.29 15.67 15.45
C GLU A 492 12.26 14.53 15.42
N GLY A 493 12.12 13.85 14.30
CA GLY A 493 10.84 13.16 13.97
C GLY A 493 10.84 11.66 13.76
N GLY A 494 11.89 10.91 13.94
CA GLY A 494 11.74 9.49 13.73
C GLY A 494 13.02 8.67 13.73
N ARG A 495 12.97 7.50 14.34
CA ARG A 495 14.07 6.53 14.30
C ARG A 495 14.15 5.94 12.88
N LEU A 496 15.00 6.51 12.05
CA LEU A 496 15.48 5.81 10.86
C LEU A 496 16.34 4.61 11.30
N ALA A 497 16.29 3.53 10.52
CA ALA A 497 17.08 2.33 10.84
C ALA A 497 18.56 2.45 10.38
N VAL A 498 18.94 3.61 9.89
CA VAL A 498 20.29 3.89 9.38
C VAL A 498 20.87 5.13 10.08
N PRO A 499 22.21 5.23 10.19
CA PRO A 499 22.85 6.40 10.79
C PRO A 499 22.61 7.65 9.94
N LEU A 500 22.65 8.82 10.59
CA LEU A 500 22.50 10.10 9.91
C LEU A 500 23.73 10.45 9.04
N ARG A 501 24.90 9.93 9.41
CA ARG A 501 26.15 10.16 8.68
C ARG A 501 26.41 9.06 7.66
N PRO A 502 26.68 9.40 6.41
CA PRO A 502 26.95 8.40 5.37
C PRO A 502 28.23 7.59 5.64
N GLU A 503 29.24 8.18 6.27
CA GLU A 503 30.51 7.52 6.58
C GLU A 503 30.31 6.33 7.53
N GLU A 504 29.43 6.48 8.53
CA GLU A 504 29.11 5.42 9.49
C GLU A 504 28.41 4.25 8.78
N TRP A 505 27.47 4.55 7.90
CA TRP A 505 26.76 3.53 7.11
C TRP A 505 27.71 2.83 6.14
N LEU A 506 28.54 3.59 5.42
CA LEU A 506 29.49 3.05 4.46
C LEU A 506 30.53 2.15 5.12
N ALA A 507 31.08 2.56 6.27
CA ALA A 507 32.05 1.77 7.00
C ALA A 507 31.44 0.43 7.47
N ASP A 508 30.26 0.47 8.12
CA ASP A 508 29.56 -0.77 8.55
C ASP A 508 29.27 -1.69 7.35
N ARG A 509 28.78 -1.15 6.26
CA ARG A 509 28.42 -1.95 5.08
C ARG A 509 29.64 -2.50 4.35
N GLN A 510 30.74 -1.78 4.32
CA GLN A 510 32.00 -2.25 3.76
C GLN A 510 32.55 -3.43 4.57
N ASP A 511 32.63 -3.29 5.88
CA ASP A 511 33.13 -4.34 6.76
C ASP A 511 32.28 -5.62 6.67
N ARG A 512 30.95 -5.44 6.71
CA ARG A 512 30.01 -6.57 6.56
C ARG A 512 30.12 -7.24 5.19
N LEU A 513 30.18 -6.48 4.13
CA LEU A 513 30.27 -7.02 2.78
C LEU A 513 31.58 -7.78 2.54
N ASP A 514 32.69 -7.21 3.01
CA ASP A 514 34.01 -7.84 2.92
C ASP A 514 34.07 -9.14 3.75
N MET A 515 33.49 -9.13 4.95
CA MET A 515 33.37 -10.32 5.79
C MET A 515 32.54 -11.42 5.10
N ARG A 516 31.36 -11.05 4.56
CA ARG A 516 30.45 -12.02 3.89
C ARG A 516 31.04 -12.56 2.59
N LEU A 517 31.75 -11.75 1.80
CA LEU A 517 32.46 -12.21 0.60
C LEU A 517 33.57 -13.21 0.94
N ARG A 518 34.33 -12.98 2.03
CA ARG A 518 35.36 -13.93 2.51
C ARG A 518 34.72 -15.23 3.00
N GLU A 519 33.57 -15.15 3.65
CA GLU A 519 32.81 -16.32 4.11
C GLU A 519 32.30 -17.16 2.94
N LEU A 520 31.68 -16.53 1.94
CA LEU A 520 31.28 -17.17 0.69
C LEU A 520 32.48 -17.82 0.00
N GLY A 521 33.63 -17.10 -0.04
CA GLY A 521 34.84 -17.63 -0.65
C GLY A 521 35.40 -18.83 0.09
N ARG A 522 35.29 -18.89 1.42
CA ARG A 522 35.69 -20.07 2.23
C ARG A 522 34.74 -21.23 1.99
N ALA A 523 33.41 -20.98 2.00
CA ALA A 523 32.41 -22.02 1.78
C ALA A 523 32.52 -22.61 0.37
N ALA A 524 32.78 -21.79 -0.66
CA ALA A 524 33.00 -22.27 -2.03
C ALA A 524 34.22 -23.17 -2.16
N ARG A 525 35.35 -22.83 -1.50
CA ARG A 525 36.56 -23.66 -1.50
C ARG A 525 36.40 -24.96 -0.72
N ALA A 526 35.64 -24.92 0.35
CA ALA A 526 35.41 -26.08 1.21
C ALA A 526 34.28 -26.99 0.67
N GLY A 527 33.56 -26.59 -0.40
CA GLY A 527 32.39 -27.32 -0.91
C GLY A 527 31.24 -27.40 0.09
N THR A 528 31.11 -26.40 0.96
CA THR A 528 30.09 -26.34 2.02
C THR A 528 28.92 -25.40 1.70
N ILE A 529 28.77 -24.96 0.46
CA ILE A 529 27.58 -24.19 0.02
C ILE A 529 26.38 -25.15 0.03
N PRO A 530 25.30 -24.84 0.79
CA PRO A 530 24.14 -25.71 0.86
C PRO A 530 23.47 -25.87 -0.53
N GLY A 531 23.44 -27.11 -1.04
CA GLY A 531 22.82 -27.40 -2.36
C GLY A 531 23.44 -26.64 -3.52
N GLY A 532 24.77 -26.37 -3.48
CA GLY A 532 25.39 -25.65 -4.59
C GLY A 532 26.89 -25.68 -4.61
N SER A 533 27.49 -25.21 -5.72
CA SER A 533 28.93 -25.06 -5.92
C SER A 533 29.24 -23.80 -6.74
N ILE A 534 30.49 -23.36 -6.67
CA ILE A 534 31.03 -22.32 -7.55
C ILE A 534 32.20 -22.92 -8.31
N GLU A 535 32.01 -23.19 -9.62
CA GLU A 535 33.00 -23.81 -10.50
C GLU A 535 33.33 -22.88 -11.66
N ASN A 536 34.61 -22.62 -11.89
CA ASN A 536 35.08 -21.73 -12.96
C ASN A 536 34.40 -20.33 -12.96
N GLY A 537 34.01 -19.83 -11.77
CA GLY A 537 33.35 -18.53 -11.64
C GLY A 537 31.86 -18.54 -11.99
N VAL A 538 31.26 -19.72 -12.14
CA VAL A 538 29.83 -19.92 -12.33
C VAL A 538 29.24 -20.52 -11.06
N LEU A 539 28.14 -19.94 -10.61
CA LEU A 539 27.39 -20.44 -9.46
C LEU A 539 26.38 -21.50 -9.93
N HIS A 540 26.42 -22.67 -9.34
CA HIS A 540 25.43 -23.72 -9.49
C HIS A 540 24.66 -23.87 -8.20
N ILE A 541 23.31 -23.88 -8.27
CA ILE A 541 22.42 -24.08 -7.11
C ILE A 541 21.33 -25.06 -7.51
N GLU A 542 21.16 -26.07 -6.70
CA GLU A 542 20.11 -27.06 -6.81
C GLU A 542 18.81 -26.53 -6.22
N LYS A 543 17.69 -27.05 -6.68
CA LYS A 543 16.38 -26.73 -6.11
C LYS A 543 16.24 -27.45 -4.77
N LEU A 544 15.88 -26.70 -3.73
CA LEU A 544 15.57 -27.30 -2.43
C LEU A 544 14.35 -28.23 -2.55
N GLU A 545 14.49 -29.43 -1.98
CA GLU A 545 13.38 -30.37 -1.87
C GLU A 545 12.34 -29.87 -0.86
N ALA A 546 11.06 -30.13 -1.16
CA ALA A 546 9.98 -29.87 -0.25
C ALA A 546 10.02 -30.90 0.91
N ALA A 547 10.12 -30.40 2.13
CA ALA A 547 10.10 -31.25 3.32
C ALA A 547 8.76 -31.09 4.06
N ALA A 548 7.73 -31.85 3.65
CA ALA A 548 6.53 -31.98 4.47
C ALA A 548 6.71 -33.18 5.41
N PRO A 549 6.42 -33.05 6.72
CA PRO A 549 6.49 -34.15 7.64
C PRO A 549 5.49 -35.24 7.28
N THR A 550 5.87 -36.50 7.46
CA THR A 550 4.97 -37.64 7.27
C THR A 550 3.76 -37.50 8.20
N GLY A 551 2.55 -37.66 7.65
CA GLY A 551 1.29 -37.55 8.40
C GLY A 551 0.70 -36.14 8.49
N ALA A 552 1.32 -35.15 7.89
CA ALA A 552 0.78 -33.78 7.90
C ALA A 552 -0.55 -33.68 7.13
N GLU A 553 -0.66 -34.33 5.98
CA GLU A 553 -1.92 -34.34 5.18
C GLU A 553 -3.05 -35.08 5.93
N ASP A 554 -2.74 -36.21 6.55
CA ASP A 554 -3.71 -36.99 7.32
C ASP A 554 -4.24 -36.18 8.52
N LEU A 555 -3.37 -35.43 9.19
CA LEU A 555 -3.76 -34.56 10.30
C LEU A 555 -4.68 -33.41 9.82
N VAL A 556 -4.35 -32.78 8.69
CA VAL A 556 -5.21 -31.72 8.10
C VAL A 556 -6.61 -32.27 7.85
N LEU A 557 -6.72 -33.45 7.21
CA LEU A 557 -8.00 -34.08 6.93
C LEU A 557 -8.76 -34.46 8.22
N ASP A 558 -8.06 -35.00 9.24
CA ASP A 558 -8.69 -35.36 10.54
C ASP A 558 -9.25 -34.14 11.26
N LEU A 559 -8.51 -33.04 11.29
CA LEU A 559 -8.96 -31.81 11.95
C LEU A 559 -10.12 -31.14 11.20
N TYR A 560 -10.04 -31.01 9.87
CA TYR A 560 -11.10 -30.37 9.09
C TYR A 560 -12.42 -31.16 9.07
N LYS A 561 -12.38 -32.51 9.14
CA LYS A 561 -13.58 -33.34 9.26
C LYS A 561 -14.38 -33.05 10.53
N GLN A 562 -13.76 -32.53 11.57
CA GLN A 562 -14.39 -32.20 12.85
C GLN A 562 -14.94 -30.77 12.90
N ILE A 563 -14.66 -29.94 11.91
CA ILE A 563 -15.24 -28.60 11.81
C ILE A 563 -16.64 -28.72 11.19
N PRO A 564 -17.69 -28.19 11.86
CA PRO A 564 -19.07 -28.30 11.35
C PRO A 564 -19.24 -27.44 10.08
N PRO A 565 -20.03 -27.94 9.10
CA PRO A 565 -20.48 -27.12 7.99
C PRO A 565 -21.21 -25.86 8.46
N THR A 566 -20.91 -24.72 7.87
CA THR A 566 -21.49 -23.43 8.25
C THR A 566 -21.89 -22.60 7.04
N ARG A 567 -22.78 -21.62 7.22
CA ARG A 567 -23.12 -20.64 6.21
C ARG A 567 -22.24 -19.40 6.40
N ILE A 568 -21.90 -18.73 5.31
CA ILE A 568 -21.11 -17.50 5.38
C ILE A 568 -21.78 -16.41 6.24
N THR A 569 -23.12 -16.35 6.28
CA THR A 569 -23.86 -15.41 7.12
C THR A 569 -23.69 -15.69 8.61
N ASP A 570 -23.73 -16.95 9.03
CA ASP A 570 -23.53 -17.33 10.43
C ASP A 570 -22.08 -17.09 10.87
N LEU A 571 -21.15 -17.42 9.99
CA LEU A 571 -19.73 -17.18 10.19
C LEU A 571 -19.43 -15.67 10.38
N LEU A 572 -20.02 -14.80 9.56
CA LEU A 572 -19.88 -13.35 9.69
C LEU A 572 -20.38 -12.85 11.05
N LEU A 573 -21.50 -13.36 11.54
CA LEU A 573 -22.04 -13.00 12.87
C LEU A 573 -21.12 -13.46 14.01
N GLU A 574 -20.61 -14.70 13.95
CA GLU A 574 -19.68 -15.22 14.96
C GLU A 574 -18.39 -14.39 15.01
N VAL A 575 -17.84 -14.08 13.84
CA VAL A 575 -16.59 -13.29 13.76
C VAL A 575 -16.81 -11.85 14.22
N ASP A 576 -17.94 -11.25 13.86
CA ASP A 576 -18.25 -9.90 14.33
C ASP A 576 -18.48 -9.87 15.86
N ALA A 577 -19.13 -10.87 16.42
CA ALA A 577 -19.28 -11.01 17.87
C ALA A 577 -17.89 -11.13 18.57
N ALA A 578 -16.95 -11.85 17.95
CA ALA A 578 -15.58 -12.01 18.48
C ALA A 578 -14.70 -10.76 18.28
N THR A 579 -14.74 -10.14 17.12
CA THR A 579 -13.82 -9.07 16.71
C THR A 579 -14.40 -7.66 16.73
N GLY A 580 -15.70 -7.52 16.50
CA GLY A 580 -16.39 -6.23 16.34
C GLY A 580 -16.01 -5.51 15.04
N PHE A 581 -15.57 -6.21 13.99
CA PHE A 581 -15.05 -5.61 12.76
C PHE A 581 -16.04 -4.64 12.09
N THR A 582 -17.36 -4.83 12.25
CA THR A 582 -18.38 -3.93 11.71
C THR A 582 -18.30 -2.52 12.32
N GLU A 583 -17.78 -2.35 13.52
CA GLU A 583 -17.60 -1.06 14.20
C GLU A 583 -16.61 -0.14 13.46
N ALA A 584 -15.72 -0.70 12.64
CA ALA A 584 -14.80 0.06 11.80
C ALA A 584 -15.50 0.88 10.70
N PHE A 585 -16.72 0.49 10.32
CA PHE A 585 -17.50 1.14 9.27
C PHE A 585 -18.35 2.27 9.85
N THR A 586 -17.74 3.43 9.98
CA THR A 586 -18.36 4.60 10.59
C THR A 586 -19.01 5.50 9.54
N HIS A 587 -20.08 6.16 9.91
CA HIS A 587 -20.77 7.10 9.04
C HIS A 587 -19.87 8.29 8.68
N LEU A 588 -19.65 8.54 7.39
CA LEU A 588 -18.71 9.54 6.86
C LEU A 588 -18.91 10.95 7.47
N ARG A 589 -20.15 11.35 7.76
CA ARG A 589 -20.47 12.65 8.34
C ARG A 589 -20.34 12.67 9.87
N THR A 590 -20.91 11.67 10.55
CA THR A 590 -21.04 11.70 12.02
C THR A 590 -19.92 10.95 12.74
N GLY A 591 -19.20 10.05 12.05
CA GLY A 591 -18.22 9.16 12.67
C GLY A 591 -18.85 8.08 13.57
N ALA A 592 -20.20 7.96 13.59
CA ALA A 592 -20.86 6.93 14.35
C ALA A 592 -20.78 5.56 13.62
N PRO A 593 -20.59 4.45 14.34
CA PRO A 593 -20.68 3.12 13.76
C PRO A 593 -22.02 2.88 13.07
N CYS A 594 -22.03 1.95 12.10
CA CYS A 594 -23.27 1.54 11.45
C CYS A 594 -24.18 0.82 12.45
N ALA A 595 -25.35 1.38 12.73
CA ALA A 595 -26.32 0.76 13.63
C ALA A 595 -26.94 -0.51 13.02
N ASP A 596 -27.07 -0.53 11.69
CA ASP A 596 -27.60 -1.67 10.94
C ASP A 596 -26.46 -2.60 10.53
N ARG A 597 -26.05 -3.47 11.45
CA ARG A 597 -24.92 -4.38 11.26
C ARG A 597 -25.19 -5.43 10.18
N ILE A 598 -26.43 -5.94 10.10
CA ILE A 598 -26.82 -6.95 9.11
C ILE A 598 -26.83 -6.34 7.71
N GLY A 599 -27.39 -5.15 7.56
CA GLY A 599 -27.35 -4.41 6.31
C GLY A 599 -25.92 -4.11 5.85
N LEU A 600 -25.04 -3.74 6.79
CA LEU A 600 -23.62 -3.56 6.52
C LEU A 600 -22.94 -4.87 6.08
N MET A 601 -23.18 -5.97 6.77
CA MET A 601 -22.64 -7.29 6.38
C MET A 601 -23.12 -7.72 4.99
N ASN A 602 -24.38 -7.44 4.63
CA ASN A 602 -24.86 -7.65 3.27
C ASN A 602 -24.08 -6.83 2.23
N VAL A 603 -23.74 -5.58 2.55
CA VAL A 603 -22.94 -4.73 1.66
C VAL A 603 -21.52 -5.30 1.51
N ILE A 604 -20.85 -5.63 2.60
CA ILE A 604 -19.49 -6.20 2.60
C ILE A 604 -19.47 -7.52 1.82
N LEU A 605 -20.46 -8.38 2.06
CA LEU A 605 -20.59 -9.66 1.35
C LEU A 605 -20.82 -9.45 -0.14
N ALA A 606 -21.74 -8.53 -0.53
CA ALA A 606 -22.04 -8.22 -1.92
C ALA A 606 -20.80 -7.72 -2.69
N GLU A 607 -19.96 -6.95 -2.02
CA GLU A 607 -18.71 -6.48 -2.58
C GLU A 607 -17.67 -7.61 -2.68
N GLY A 608 -17.41 -8.32 -1.59
CA GLY A 608 -16.36 -9.31 -1.50
C GLY A 608 -16.55 -10.55 -2.37
N ILE A 609 -17.80 -11.05 -2.52
CA ILE A 609 -18.11 -12.17 -3.43
C ILE A 609 -18.37 -11.72 -4.89
N ASN A 610 -18.19 -10.44 -5.19
CA ASN A 610 -18.43 -9.86 -6.52
C ASN A 610 -19.88 -9.98 -7.04
N LEU A 611 -20.86 -10.09 -6.15
CA LEU A 611 -22.28 -10.21 -6.50
C LEU A 611 -22.89 -8.87 -6.94
N GLY A 612 -22.64 -7.83 -6.14
CA GLY A 612 -23.19 -6.49 -6.29
C GLY A 612 -24.51 -6.28 -5.55
N LEU A 613 -24.77 -5.04 -5.13
CA LEU A 613 -25.86 -4.70 -4.21
C LEU A 613 -27.27 -5.05 -4.73
N ARG A 614 -27.51 -4.91 -6.03
CA ARG A 614 -28.83 -5.23 -6.60
C ARG A 614 -29.16 -6.71 -6.45
N LYS A 615 -28.22 -7.58 -6.84
CA LYS A 615 -28.41 -9.02 -6.70
C LYS A 615 -28.40 -9.47 -5.23
N MET A 616 -27.66 -8.78 -4.37
CA MET A 616 -27.69 -9.05 -2.95
C MET A 616 -29.06 -8.73 -2.36
N ALA A 617 -29.71 -7.64 -2.75
CA ALA A 617 -31.07 -7.33 -2.33
C ALA A 617 -32.08 -8.41 -2.74
N ASP A 618 -31.87 -9.04 -3.91
CA ASP A 618 -32.72 -10.16 -4.37
C ASP A 618 -32.42 -11.47 -3.61
N ALA A 619 -31.21 -11.65 -3.11
CA ALA A 619 -30.70 -12.87 -2.48
C ALA A 619 -30.77 -12.85 -0.93
N THR A 620 -30.98 -11.68 -0.33
CA THR A 620 -31.15 -11.56 1.13
C THR A 620 -32.64 -11.48 1.52
N ASN A 621 -32.94 -11.84 2.77
CA ASN A 621 -34.30 -11.76 3.32
C ASN A 621 -34.54 -10.52 4.19
N THR A 622 -33.58 -9.56 4.24
CA THR A 622 -33.59 -8.49 5.25
C THR A 622 -33.62 -7.10 4.69
N HIS A 623 -33.01 -6.82 3.52
CA HIS A 623 -32.78 -5.47 3.04
C HIS A 623 -33.15 -5.28 1.58
N THR A 624 -33.73 -4.13 1.27
CA THR A 624 -33.96 -3.65 -0.09
C THR A 624 -32.69 -3.06 -0.70
N PHE A 625 -32.65 -2.95 -2.02
CA PHE A 625 -31.56 -2.32 -2.77
C PHE A 625 -31.24 -0.88 -2.30
N TRP A 626 -32.27 -0.10 -1.98
CA TRP A 626 -32.08 1.29 -1.58
C TRP A 626 -31.50 1.44 -0.17
N GLU A 627 -31.85 0.52 0.74
CA GLU A 627 -31.24 0.46 2.07
C GLU A 627 -29.77 0.09 1.97
N LEU A 628 -29.42 -0.93 1.17
CA LEU A 628 -28.03 -1.34 0.96
C LEU A 628 -27.19 -0.23 0.30
N ILE A 629 -27.73 0.47 -0.71
CA ILE A 629 -27.04 1.63 -1.30
C ILE A 629 -26.80 2.71 -0.26
N ARG A 630 -27.78 3.03 0.58
CA ARG A 630 -27.62 4.06 1.62
C ARG A 630 -26.51 3.69 2.60
N ILE A 631 -26.49 2.44 3.07
CA ILE A 631 -25.43 1.95 3.96
C ILE A 631 -24.06 2.02 3.25
N GLY A 632 -23.94 1.44 2.08
CA GLY A 632 -22.71 1.43 1.29
C GLY A 632 -22.18 2.84 1.03
N ARG A 633 -23.06 3.78 0.70
CA ARG A 633 -22.70 5.16 0.37
C ARG A 633 -22.15 5.94 1.56
N TRP A 634 -22.66 5.72 2.76
CA TRP A 634 -22.34 6.54 3.92
C TRP A 634 -21.42 5.89 4.94
N HIS A 635 -21.27 4.57 4.92
CA HIS A 635 -20.44 3.85 5.88
C HIS A 635 -19.26 3.12 5.25
N VAL A 636 -19.33 2.81 3.95
CA VAL A 636 -18.26 2.03 3.30
C VAL A 636 -17.26 2.95 2.62
N GLU A 637 -16.03 2.92 3.12
CA GLU A 637 -14.86 3.61 2.60
C GLU A 637 -13.65 2.66 2.61
N GLY A 638 -12.64 2.93 1.77
CA GLY A 638 -11.43 2.11 1.70
C GLY A 638 -10.75 1.95 3.05
N GLU A 639 -10.59 3.05 3.78
CA GLU A 639 -9.98 3.05 5.12
C GLU A 639 -10.82 2.32 6.17
N ALA A 640 -12.14 2.19 5.98
CA ALA A 640 -12.98 1.37 6.85
C ALA A 640 -12.68 -0.12 6.67
N TYR A 641 -12.43 -0.56 5.44
CA TYR A 641 -11.97 -1.93 5.18
C TYR A 641 -10.62 -2.21 5.83
N ASP A 642 -9.67 -1.27 5.74
CA ASP A 642 -8.35 -1.43 6.34
C ASP A 642 -8.42 -1.54 7.87
N ARG A 643 -9.26 -0.69 8.52
CA ARG A 643 -9.50 -0.78 9.97
C ARG A 643 -10.18 -2.10 10.38
N ALA A 644 -11.21 -2.51 9.64
CA ALA A 644 -11.91 -3.78 9.89
C ALA A 644 -10.95 -4.97 9.74
N LEU A 645 -10.11 -4.93 8.70
CA LEU A 645 -9.09 -5.94 8.45
C LEU A 645 -8.09 -6.00 9.61
N ALA A 646 -7.61 -4.87 10.08
CA ALA A 646 -6.69 -4.81 11.23
C ALA A 646 -7.31 -5.44 12.48
N MET A 647 -8.59 -5.15 12.80
CA MET A 647 -9.29 -5.75 13.94
C MET A 647 -9.35 -7.28 13.87
N VAL A 648 -9.65 -7.83 12.69
CA VAL A 648 -9.71 -9.28 12.48
C VAL A 648 -8.32 -9.91 12.58
N VAL A 649 -7.31 -9.30 11.98
CA VAL A 649 -5.92 -9.78 11.97
C VAL A 649 -5.30 -9.75 13.38
N GLU A 650 -5.52 -8.69 14.14
CA GLU A 650 -5.07 -8.59 15.53
C GLU A 650 -5.74 -9.65 16.42
N ALA A 651 -7.04 -9.86 16.24
CA ALA A 651 -7.77 -10.91 16.97
C ALA A 651 -7.24 -12.32 16.62
N GLN A 652 -6.89 -12.56 15.35
CA GLN A 652 -6.30 -13.83 14.92
C GLN A 652 -4.93 -14.05 15.56
N ALA A 653 -4.07 -13.04 15.57
CA ALA A 653 -2.73 -13.12 16.16
C ALA A 653 -2.76 -13.48 17.66
N ALA A 654 -3.84 -13.14 18.36
CA ALA A 654 -4.04 -13.48 19.76
C ALA A 654 -4.44 -14.95 19.99
N LEU A 655 -4.91 -15.67 18.95
CA LEU A 655 -5.34 -17.06 19.09
C LEU A 655 -4.14 -18.01 19.29
N PRO A 656 -4.22 -18.99 20.21
CA PRO A 656 -3.13 -19.94 20.45
C PRO A 656 -2.72 -20.73 19.20
N MET A 657 -3.68 -21.06 18.33
CA MET A 657 -3.43 -21.82 17.11
C MET A 657 -2.53 -21.05 16.11
N ALA A 658 -2.67 -19.73 16.04
CA ALA A 658 -1.89 -18.89 15.14
C ALA A 658 -0.36 -18.95 15.40
N ARG A 659 0.04 -19.22 16.65
CA ARG A 659 1.45 -19.29 17.07
C ARG A 659 2.20 -20.48 16.48
N PHE A 660 1.52 -21.55 16.06
CA PHE A 660 2.16 -22.67 15.38
C PHE A 660 2.68 -22.31 13.99
N TRP A 661 2.11 -21.30 13.35
CA TRP A 661 2.47 -20.88 11.99
C TRP A 661 3.56 -19.81 11.92
N GLY A 662 3.75 -19.08 13.01
CA GLY A 662 4.73 -18.00 13.11
C GLY A 662 4.43 -17.01 14.22
N MET A 663 5.31 -16.04 14.38
CA MET A 663 5.21 -15.01 15.42
C MET A 663 4.59 -13.69 14.93
N GLY A 664 4.08 -13.64 13.71
CA GLY A 664 3.54 -12.41 13.10
C GLY A 664 4.64 -11.42 12.71
N THR A 665 5.88 -11.87 12.53
CA THR A 665 7.03 -11.00 12.26
C THR A 665 7.54 -11.05 10.83
N SER A 666 7.09 -12.02 10.04
CA SER A 666 7.40 -12.11 8.63
C SER A 666 6.13 -12.12 7.77
N ALA A 667 6.28 -11.64 6.54
CA ALA A 667 5.17 -11.57 5.59
C ALA A 667 5.63 -11.86 4.16
N SER A 668 4.67 -12.27 3.34
CA SER A 668 4.85 -12.35 1.89
C SER A 668 3.89 -11.41 1.17
N SER A 669 4.30 -10.90 0.02
CA SER A 669 3.42 -10.11 -0.84
C SER A 669 3.49 -10.56 -2.29
N ASP A 670 2.33 -10.62 -2.92
CA ASP A 670 2.19 -11.05 -4.31
C ASP A 670 0.94 -10.43 -4.95
N GLY A 671 0.96 -10.37 -6.29
CA GLY A 671 -0.09 -9.79 -7.11
C GLY A 671 -0.97 -10.84 -7.80
N GLN A 672 -2.24 -10.94 -7.40
CA GLN A 672 -3.23 -11.78 -8.06
C GLN A 672 -3.93 -11.03 -9.19
N PHE A 673 -3.93 -11.61 -10.39
CA PHE A 673 -4.62 -11.04 -11.55
C PHE A 673 -6.12 -11.33 -11.52
N PHE A 674 -6.92 -10.30 -11.82
CA PHE A 674 -8.35 -10.38 -12.05
C PHE A 674 -8.69 -9.78 -13.41
N VAL A 675 -9.53 -10.47 -14.17
CA VAL A 675 -10.10 -9.90 -15.41
C VAL A 675 -10.99 -8.71 -15.04
N ALA A 676 -10.88 -7.63 -15.79
CA ALA A 676 -11.70 -6.44 -15.59
C ALA A 676 -12.20 -5.90 -16.93
N THR A 677 -13.26 -5.10 -16.90
CA THR A 677 -13.82 -4.51 -18.12
C THR A 677 -12.80 -3.59 -18.82
N GLU A 678 -12.87 -3.45 -20.14
CA GLU A 678 -11.94 -2.62 -20.92
C GLU A 678 -11.96 -1.13 -20.51
N GLN A 679 -13.04 -0.67 -19.90
CA GLN A 679 -13.25 0.73 -19.52
C GLN A 679 -13.22 0.86 -18.00
N GLY A 680 -12.14 1.36 -17.45
CA GLY A 680 -12.03 1.61 -16.02
C GLY A 680 -10.86 2.53 -15.66
N GLU A 681 -10.97 3.18 -14.51
CA GLU A 681 -9.95 4.10 -13.97
C GLU A 681 -8.66 3.39 -13.61
N ALA A 682 -8.76 2.19 -13.02
CA ALA A 682 -7.61 1.41 -12.58
C ALA A 682 -6.90 0.67 -13.72
N MET A 683 -6.76 1.30 -14.86
CA MET A 683 -5.91 0.83 -15.95
C MET A 683 -6.07 -0.66 -16.26
N ASN A 684 -7.24 -1.06 -16.69
CA ASN A 684 -7.50 -2.41 -17.17
C ASN A 684 -6.71 -2.64 -18.46
N LEU A 685 -5.44 -2.98 -18.30
CA LEU A 685 -4.50 -3.19 -19.38
C LEU A 685 -4.31 -4.67 -19.62
N VAL A 686 -4.09 -5.01 -20.89
CA VAL A 686 -3.69 -6.36 -21.27
C VAL A 686 -2.23 -6.57 -20.87
N ASN A 687 -1.97 -7.64 -20.13
CA ASN A 687 -0.64 -8.12 -19.83
C ASN A 687 -0.47 -9.51 -20.42
N ALA A 688 0.45 -9.65 -21.37
CA ALA A 688 0.68 -10.90 -22.11
C ALA A 688 1.01 -12.10 -21.19
N LYS A 689 1.51 -11.88 -19.98
CA LYS A 689 1.72 -12.94 -18.97
C LYS A 689 0.40 -13.63 -18.59
N TYR A 690 -0.73 -12.90 -18.62
CA TYR A 690 -2.05 -13.39 -18.20
C TYR A 690 -3.03 -13.55 -19.37
N GLY A 691 -2.58 -13.42 -20.61
CA GLY A 691 -3.39 -13.56 -21.81
C GLY A 691 -3.78 -12.23 -22.47
N ASN A 692 -4.84 -12.24 -23.28
CA ASN A 692 -5.26 -11.10 -24.11
C ASN A 692 -6.40 -10.28 -23.48
N THR A 693 -6.89 -10.65 -22.32
CA THR A 693 -7.96 -9.92 -21.63
C THR A 693 -7.41 -8.81 -20.76
N PRO A 694 -8.05 -7.63 -20.73
CA PRO A 694 -7.68 -6.56 -19.82
C PRO A 694 -7.96 -6.97 -18.36
N GLY A 695 -7.16 -6.45 -17.44
CA GLY A 695 -7.33 -6.76 -16.03
C GLY A 695 -6.57 -5.83 -15.11
N LEU A 696 -6.68 -6.12 -13.84
CA LEU A 696 -5.97 -5.48 -12.75
C LEU A 696 -5.31 -6.54 -11.87
N LYS A 697 -4.40 -6.11 -11.00
CA LYS A 697 -3.83 -6.97 -9.95
C LYS A 697 -4.29 -6.51 -8.58
N ALA A 698 -4.71 -7.46 -7.76
CA ALA A 698 -4.87 -7.30 -6.32
C ALA A 698 -3.54 -7.66 -5.65
N TYR A 699 -2.78 -6.65 -5.27
CA TYR A 699 -1.52 -6.84 -4.57
C TYR A 699 -1.78 -6.96 -3.08
N SER A 700 -1.47 -8.11 -2.50
CA SER A 700 -1.82 -8.45 -1.12
C SER A 700 -0.60 -8.82 -0.30
N HIS A 701 -0.66 -8.51 1.00
CA HIS A 701 0.35 -8.88 1.98
C HIS A 701 -0.26 -9.88 2.96
N VAL A 702 0.43 -11.00 3.17
CA VAL A 702 -0.01 -12.10 4.04
C VAL A 702 1.10 -12.39 5.05
N SER A 703 0.76 -12.41 6.34
CA SER A 703 1.71 -12.73 7.41
C SER A 703 2.04 -14.21 7.46
N ASP A 704 3.09 -14.56 8.23
CA ASP A 704 3.44 -15.95 8.54
C ASP A 704 2.33 -16.73 9.26
N GLN A 705 1.37 -16.02 9.85
CA GLN A 705 0.16 -16.57 10.46
C GLN A 705 -1.02 -16.70 9.48
N TYR A 706 -0.79 -16.64 8.18
CA TYR A 706 -1.82 -16.65 7.11
C TYR A 706 -2.74 -15.43 7.08
N ALA A 707 -2.56 -14.44 7.95
CA ALA A 707 -3.41 -13.27 8.01
C ALA A 707 -3.12 -12.29 6.86
N PRO A 708 -4.08 -12.00 5.98
CA PRO A 708 -3.92 -10.99 4.95
C PRO A 708 -4.13 -9.60 5.57
N PHE A 709 -3.07 -8.86 5.85
CA PHE A 709 -3.17 -7.59 6.57
C PHE A 709 -3.23 -6.34 5.70
N ALA A 710 -2.92 -6.43 4.40
CA ALA A 710 -3.03 -5.31 3.46
C ALA A 710 -3.37 -5.80 2.05
N THR A 711 -4.11 -4.99 1.31
CA THR A 711 -4.38 -5.22 -0.12
C THR A 711 -4.56 -3.90 -0.86
N GLN A 712 -4.12 -3.86 -2.11
CA GLN A 712 -4.32 -2.68 -2.98
C GLN A 712 -4.51 -3.09 -4.43
N VAL A 713 -5.22 -2.25 -5.18
CA VAL A 713 -5.42 -2.43 -6.62
C VAL A 713 -4.30 -1.76 -7.37
N ILE A 714 -3.60 -2.53 -8.20
CA ILE A 714 -2.53 -2.00 -9.07
C ILE A 714 -2.78 -2.36 -10.53
N PRO A 715 -2.26 -1.58 -11.50
CA PRO A 715 -2.39 -1.90 -12.92
C PRO A 715 -1.78 -3.28 -13.23
N ALA A 716 -2.44 -4.04 -14.12
CA ALA A 716 -1.96 -5.37 -14.51
C ALA A 716 -0.52 -5.40 -15.02
N THR A 717 -0.07 -4.31 -15.65
CA THR A 717 1.28 -4.15 -16.21
C THR A 717 2.28 -3.48 -15.28
N ALA A 718 1.84 -3.04 -14.09
CA ALA A 718 2.73 -2.39 -13.14
C ALA A 718 3.73 -3.39 -12.53
N SER A 719 4.98 -2.93 -12.32
CA SER A 719 5.92 -3.61 -11.44
C SER A 719 5.40 -3.59 -10.01
N GLU A 720 5.54 -4.68 -9.28
CA GLU A 720 5.07 -4.84 -7.90
C GLU A 720 6.03 -4.27 -6.88
N ALA A 721 7.32 -4.19 -7.21
CA ALA A 721 8.37 -3.73 -6.33
C ALA A 721 8.09 -2.38 -5.61
N PRO A 722 7.56 -1.33 -6.27
CA PRO A 722 7.25 -0.06 -5.59
C PRO A 722 6.16 -0.17 -4.51
N TYR A 723 5.29 -1.18 -4.57
CA TYR A 723 4.12 -1.30 -3.70
C TYR A 723 4.37 -2.15 -2.44
N ILE A 724 5.57 -2.74 -2.32
CA ILE A 724 5.94 -3.60 -1.19
C ILE A 724 5.80 -2.85 0.15
N LEU A 725 6.30 -1.62 0.20
CA LEU A 725 6.30 -0.81 1.41
C LEU A 725 4.93 -0.19 1.74
N ASP A 726 4.05 -0.02 0.76
CA ASP A 726 2.71 0.54 1.01
C ASP A 726 1.95 -0.32 2.02
N GLY A 727 1.92 -1.63 1.83
CA GLY A 727 1.23 -2.55 2.74
C GLY A 727 1.88 -2.68 4.10
N LEU A 728 3.20 -2.51 4.21
CA LEU A 728 3.92 -2.61 5.48
C LEU A 728 3.74 -1.36 6.36
N LEU A 729 3.64 -0.18 5.75
CA LEU A 729 3.69 1.10 6.46
C LEU A 729 2.33 1.78 6.60
N MET A 730 1.42 1.55 5.66
CA MET A 730 0.12 2.22 5.64
C MET A 730 -0.98 1.44 6.38
N ASN A 731 -0.65 0.30 6.97
CA ASN A 731 -1.56 -0.52 7.75
C ASN A 731 -1.00 -0.81 9.15
N ASP A 732 -1.80 -0.60 10.19
CA ASP A 732 -1.39 -0.81 11.58
C ASP A 732 -0.98 -2.26 11.85
N ALA A 733 -1.64 -3.23 11.23
CA ALA A 733 -1.31 -4.65 11.35
C ALA A 733 0.07 -5.02 10.75
N GLY A 734 0.62 -4.19 9.86
CA GLY A 734 1.96 -4.37 9.29
C GLY A 734 3.12 -3.95 10.21
N ARG A 735 2.85 -3.28 11.32
CA ARG A 735 3.89 -2.69 12.21
C ARG A 735 4.81 -3.71 12.87
N HIS A 736 4.38 -4.95 13.02
CA HIS A 736 5.16 -6.03 13.65
C HIS A 736 6.05 -6.78 12.67
N ILE A 737 5.84 -6.61 11.37
CA ILE A 737 6.63 -7.27 10.32
C ILE A 737 8.06 -6.72 10.34
N ARG A 738 9.03 -7.63 10.26
CA ARG A 738 10.47 -7.37 10.19
C ARG A 738 11.10 -7.93 8.93
N GLU A 739 10.58 -9.05 8.42
CA GLU A 739 11.08 -9.74 7.25
C GLU A 739 9.99 -9.83 6.18
N GLN A 740 10.31 -9.42 4.94
CA GLN A 740 9.36 -9.36 3.83
C GLN A 740 9.82 -10.22 2.66
N PHE A 741 9.02 -11.21 2.31
CA PHE A 741 9.20 -12.06 1.16
C PHE A 741 8.40 -11.56 -0.04
N THR A 742 8.96 -11.69 -1.24
CA THR A 742 8.26 -11.44 -2.50
C THR A 742 8.70 -12.43 -3.56
N ASP A 743 7.92 -12.54 -4.61
CA ASP A 743 8.32 -13.24 -5.81
C ASP A 743 9.47 -12.47 -6.53
N THR A 744 9.97 -13.03 -7.61
CA THR A 744 11.04 -12.43 -8.44
C THR A 744 10.71 -11.05 -9.00
N GLY A 745 9.44 -10.68 -9.09
CA GLY A 745 8.97 -9.36 -9.53
C GLY A 745 9.38 -8.22 -8.58
N GLY A 746 9.63 -8.56 -7.29
CA GLY A 746 10.10 -7.61 -6.28
C GLY A 746 11.62 -7.37 -6.27
N PHE A 747 12.43 -8.18 -6.96
CA PHE A 747 13.89 -8.14 -6.89
C PHE A 747 14.48 -6.92 -7.63
N THR A 748 14.47 -5.77 -6.97
CA THR A 748 15.02 -4.51 -7.51
C THR A 748 15.91 -3.81 -6.49
N ASP A 749 16.97 -3.13 -6.97
CA ASP A 749 17.90 -2.38 -6.10
C ASP A 749 17.17 -1.34 -5.25
N HIS A 750 16.18 -0.62 -5.82
CA HIS A 750 15.43 0.39 -5.08
C HIS A 750 14.58 -0.19 -3.94
N ALA A 751 14.02 -1.39 -4.12
CA ALA A 751 13.27 -2.06 -3.06
C ALA A 751 14.22 -2.49 -1.91
N PHE A 752 15.39 -3.03 -2.24
CA PHE A 752 16.41 -3.37 -1.23
C PHE A 752 16.84 -2.14 -0.43
N ALA A 753 17.15 -1.03 -1.13
CA ALA A 753 17.53 0.21 -0.45
C ALA A 753 16.43 0.72 0.47
N ALA A 754 15.21 0.85 -0.04
CA ALA A 754 14.10 1.43 0.71
C ALA A 754 13.74 0.57 1.94
N CYS A 755 13.70 -0.75 1.80
CA CYS A 755 13.46 -1.65 2.93
C CYS A 755 14.57 -1.55 3.98
N ALA A 756 15.84 -1.57 3.58
CA ALA A 756 16.97 -1.50 4.50
C ALA A 756 17.01 -0.19 5.29
N ILE A 757 16.77 0.95 4.64
CA ILE A 757 16.78 2.28 5.28
C ILE A 757 15.64 2.40 6.29
N LEU A 758 14.51 1.73 6.05
CA LEU A 758 13.35 1.72 6.94
C LEU A 758 13.37 0.57 7.98
N GLY A 759 14.41 -0.28 7.96
CA GLY A 759 14.62 -1.33 8.96
C GLY A 759 13.90 -2.65 8.68
N TYR A 760 13.46 -2.87 7.44
CA TYR A 760 12.88 -4.14 7.02
C TYR A 760 13.94 -5.04 6.37
N ARG A 761 13.96 -6.31 6.73
CA ARG A 761 14.73 -7.33 6.00
C ARG A 761 13.95 -7.74 4.76
N PHE A 762 14.44 -7.36 3.61
CA PHE A 762 13.83 -7.70 2.33
C PHE A 762 14.45 -8.99 1.78
N ALA A 763 13.64 -10.02 1.57
CA ALA A 763 14.07 -11.36 1.20
C ALA A 763 13.28 -11.91 -0.02
N PRO A 764 13.42 -11.30 -1.21
CA PRO A 764 12.74 -11.75 -2.41
C PRO A 764 13.30 -13.07 -2.92
N ARG A 765 12.44 -13.90 -3.53
CA ARG A 765 12.89 -15.07 -4.28
C ARG A 765 13.78 -14.66 -5.45
N ILE A 766 14.90 -15.32 -5.62
CA ILE A 766 15.84 -15.03 -6.70
C ILE A 766 15.63 -16.04 -7.84
N ARG A 767 15.22 -15.55 -9.00
CA ARG A 767 15.19 -16.33 -10.23
C ARG A 767 16.51 -16.17 -10.98
N ASP A 768 16.99 -17.24 -11.58
CA ASP A 768 18.23 -17.24 -12.38
C ASP A 768 19.41 -16.62 -11.59
N LEU A 769 19.58 -17.04 -10.33
CA LEU A 769 20.63 -16.57 -9.44
C LEU A 769 22.03 -16.60 -10.08
N PRO A 770 22.42 -17.64 -10.88
CA PRO A 770 23.71 -17.67 -11.56
C PRO A 770 23.94 -16.49 -12.52
N SER A 771 22.88 -15.91 -13.07
CA SER A 771 22.96 -14.75 -13.96
C SER A 771 23.13 -13.42 -13.19
N LYS A 772 22.86 -13.38 -11.90
CA LYS A 772 22.93 -12.19 -11.08
C LYS A 772 24.37 -11.88 -10.68
N ARG A 773 24.66 -10.59 -10.58
CA ARG A 773 26.02 -10.10 -10.24
C ARG A 773 26.05 -9.51 -8.85
N LEU A 774 27.11 -9.84 -8.11
CA LEU A 774 27.46 -9.23 -6.84
C LEU A 774 28.16 -7.88 -7.10
N TYR A 775 28.13 -6.99 -6.12
CA TYR A 775 28.85 -5.72 -6.16
C TYR A 775 29.77 -5.62 -4.93
N ALA A 776 30.90 -4.92 -5.07
CA ALA A 776 31.86 -4.75 -3.99
C ALA A 776 32.36 -3.29 -3.95
N PHE A 777 32.76 -2.82 -2.78
CA PHE A 777 33.44 -1.54 -2.64
C PHE A 777 34.84 -1.60 -3.26
N ASN A 778 35.51 -2.75 -3.09
CA ASN A 778 36.79 -3.02 -3.74
C ASN A 778 36.76 -4.41 -4.43
N PRO A 779 36.40 -4.48 -5.73
CA PRO A 779 36.36 -5.74 -6.46
C PRO A 779 37.67 -6.53 -6.47
N SER A 780 38.82 -5.82 -6.40
CA SER A 780 40.18 -6.43 -6.41
C SER A 780 40.50 -7.17 -5.11
N ALA A 781 39.92 -6.75 -3.98
CA ALA A 781 40.09 -7.38 -2.67
C ALA A 781 39.25 -8.64 -2.49
N ALA A 782 38.28 -8.88 -3.37
CA ALA A 782 37.46 -10.08 -3.31
C ALA A 782 38.28 -11.34 -3.63
N PRO A 783 37.94 -12.50 -3.04
CA PRO A 783 38.58 -13.78 -3.33
C PRO A 783 38.65 -14.04 -4.85
N ALA A 784 39.79 -14.47 -5.34
CA ALA A 784 40.08 -14.58 -6.77
C ALA A 784 39.03 -15.42 -7.55
N HIS A 785 38.56 -16.52 -6.98
CA HIS A 785 37.54 -17.40 -7.56
C HIS A 785 36.12 -16.83 -7.57
N LEU A 786 35.86 -15.73 -6.81
CA LEU A 786 34.56 -15.04 -6.81
C LEU A 786 34.54 -13.84 -7.75
N ARG A 787 35.70 -13.39 -8.28
CA ARG A 787 35.78 -12.15 -9.08
C ARG A 787 34.89 -12.20 -10.33
N ALA A 788 34.72 -13.35 -10.93
CA ALA A 788 33.82 -13.54 -12.07
C ALA A 788 32.33 -13.28 -11.74
N LEU A 789 31.94 -13.42 -10.47
CA LEU A 789 30.59 -13.14 -10.00
C LEU A 789 30.37 -11.65 -9.69
N ILE A 790 31.45 -10.85 -9.62
CA ILE A 790 31.35 -9.42 -9.28
C ILE A 790 31.11 -8.63 -10.56
N GLY A 791 29.97 -7.93 -10.60
CA GLY A 791 29.52 -7.14 -11.75
C GLY A 791 30.03 -5.70 -11.75
N GLY A 792 30.64 -5.24 -10.66
CA GLY A 792 31.17 -3.88 -10.60
C GLY A 792 31.47 -3.34 -9.20
N LYS A 793 31.97 -2.12 -9.18
CA LYS A 793 32.29 -1.35 -7.97
C LYS A 793 31.10 -0.50 -7.54
N VAL A 794 30.85 -0.44 -6.23
CA VAL A 794 29.86 0.48 -5.62
C VAL A 794 30.39 1.90 -5.68
N ASN A 795 29.53 2.84 -6.10
CA ASN A 795 29.90 4.26 -6.18
C ASN A 795 29.63 4.97 -4.83
N GLN A 796 30.65 4.95 -3.95
CA GLN A 796 30.57 5.58 -2.62
C GLN A 796 30.27 7.08 -2.68
N ALA A 797 31.00 7.81 -3.54
CA ALA A 797 30.84 9.26 -3.67
C ALA A 797 29.41 9.68 -4.09
N MET A 798 28.70 8.81 -4.84
CA MET A 798 27.32 9.06 -5.21
C MET A 798 26.39 8.89 -4.00
N ILE A 799 26.65 7.90 -3.15
CA ILE A 799 25.90 7.68 -1.90
C ILE A 799 26.13 8.86 -0.94
N GLU A 800 27.38 9.21 -0.67
CA GLU A 800 27.76 10.29 0.24
C GLU A 800 27.09 11.62 -0.12
N ARG A 801 27.16 12.01 -1.38
CA ARG A 801 26.61 13.28 -1.87
C ARG A 801 25.09 13.36 -1.72
N ASN A 802 24.39 12.25 -1.92
CA ASN A 802 22.92 12.23 -1.91
C ASN A 802 22.33 11.67 -0.61
N TRP A 803 23.15 11.34 0.39
CA TRP A 803 22.68 10.76 1.64
C TRP A 803 21.64 11.60 2.36
N PRO A 804 21.77 12.94 2.47
CA PRO A 804 20.74 13.77 3.08
C PRO A 804 19.37 13.64 2.41
N ASP A 805 19.32 13.58 1.07
CA ASP A 805 18.07 13.43 0.33
C ASP A 805 17.51 12.00 0.43
N ILE A 806 18.36 10.97 0.53
CA ILE A 806 17.96 9.60 0.83
C ILE A 806 17.27 9.54 2.20
N LEU A 807 17.83 10.18 3.22
CA LEU A 807 17.22 10.26 4.54
C LEU A 807 15.90 11.03 4.53
N ARG A 808 15.79 12.11 3.75
CA ARG A 808 14.54 12.85 3.58
C ARG A 808 13.43 11.98 2.97
N ILE A 809 13.77 11.18 1.95
CA ILE A 809 12.84 10.20 1.37
C ILE A 809 12.37 9.22 2.44
N ALA A 810 13.30 8.62 3.19
CA ALA A 810 12.98 7.66 4.24
C ALA A 810 12.10 8.28 5.34
N ALA A 811 12.43 9.49 5.79
CA ALA A 811 11.64 10.22 6.78
C ALA A 811 10.23 10.57 6.26
N THR A 812 10.12 10.96 4.98
CA THR A 812 8.82 11.26 4.34
C THR A 812 7.93 10.01 4.26
N ILE A 813 8.53 8.88 3.92
CA ILE A 813 7.84 7.59 3.89
C ILE A 813 7.41 7.19 5.31
N ALA A 814 8.31 7.28 6.28
CA ALA A 814 8.05 6.95 7.68
C ALA A 814 6.96 7.84 8.31
N ALA A 815 6.91 9.11 7.92
CA ALA A 815 5.86 10.05 8.35
C ALA A 815 4.50 9.79 7.70
N GLY A 816 4.41 8.92 6.68
CA GLY A 816 3.15 8.60 5.98
C GLY A 816 2.57 9.76 5.16
N THR A 817 3.34 10.80 4.89
CA THR A 817 2.88 11.99 4.15
C THR A 817 2.71 11.73 2.66
N VAL A 818 3.51 10.81 2.11
CA VAL A 818 3.43 10.36 0.71
C VAL A 818 3.55 8.84 0.68
N ALA A 819 2.74 8.18 -0.14
CA ALA A 819 2.81 6.73 -0.30
C ALA A 819 4.18 6.31 -0.86
N PRO A 820 4.84 5.29 -0.27
CA PRO A 820 6.14 4.79 -0.74
C PRO A 820 6.16 4.50 -2.24
N SER A 821 5.08 3.88 -2.76
CA SER A 821 4.95 3.55 -4.18
C SER A 821 5.00 4.77 -5.09
N GLN A 822 4.48 5.91 -4.67
CA GLN A 822 4.54 7.15 -5.45
C GLN A 822 5.98 7.64 -5.60
N ILE A 823 6.75 7.62 -4.50
CA ILE A 823 8.16 8.03 -4.49
C ILE A 823 9.00 7.05 -5.31
N LEU A 824 8.88 5.75 -5.02
CA LEU A 824 9.68 4.71 -5.68
C LEU A 824 9.41 4.63 -7.19
N ARG A 825 8.17 4.83 -7.62
CA ARG A 825 7.82 4.88 -9.05
C ARG A 825 8.45 6.08 -9.75
N LYS A 826 8.45 7.26 -9.14
CA LYS A 826 9.15 8.43 -9.68
C LYS A 826 10.65 8.17 -9.82
N LEU A 827 11.29 7.64 -8.78
CA LEU A 827 12.72 7.32 -8.79
C LEU A 827 13.07 6.21 -9.79
N ALA A 828 12.20 5.21 -9.98
CA ALA A 828 12.44 4.12 -10.93
C ALA A 828 12.23 4.53 -12.40
N SER A 829 11.45 5.58 -12.67
CA SER A 829 11.05 5.96 -14.03
C SER A 829 12.20 6.54 -14.87
N TYR A 830 13.22 7.14 -14.22
CA TYR A 830 14.33 7.78 -14.94
C TYR A 830 15.70 7.60 -14.27
N PRO A 831 16.26 6.38 -14.26
CA PRO A 831 17.51 6.10 -13.55
C PRO A 831 18.75 6.81 -14.13
N ARG A 832 18.65 7.39 -15.34
CA ARG A 832 19.81 8.01 -16.01
C ARG A 832 19.98 9.52 -15.75
N GLN A 833 18.97 10.20 -15.22
CA GLN A 833 19.01 11.67 -15.05
C GLN A 833 18.84 12.11 -13.60
N ASN A 834 18.29 11.25 -12.73
CA ASN A 834 18.11 11.57 -11.33
C ASN A 834 19.26 10.99 -10.50
N GLU A 835 20.16 11.86 -10.02
CA GLU A 835 21.29 11.45 -9.17
C GLU A 835 20.82 10.70 -7.91
N LEU A 836 19.73 11.14 -7.31
CA LEU A 836 19.14 10.55 -6.13
C LEU A 836 18.66 9.10 -6.39
N ALA A 837 18.00 8.86 -7.53
CA ALA A 837 17.62 7.49 -7.93
C ALA A 837 18.84 6.60 -8.16
N THR A 838 19.93 7.17 -8.71
CA THR A 838 21.18 6.45 -8.89
C THR A 838 21.86 6.15 -7.56
N ALA A 839 21.89 7.12 -6.63
CA ALA A 839 22.44 6.93 -5.29
C ALA A 839 21.65 5.86 -4.52
N LEU A 840 20.31 5.91 -4.56
CA LEU A 840 19.47 4.89 -3.93
C LEU A 840 19.72 3.50 -4.53
N ARG A 841 19.93 3.41 -5.85
CA ARG A 841 20.32 2.15 -6.52
C ARG A 841 21.67 1.63 -6.02
N GLU A 842 22.68 2.51 -5.78
CA GLU A 842 23.96 2.08 -5.24
C GLU A 842 23.82 1.53 -3.81
N VAL A 843 23.03 2.17 -2.95
CA VAL A 843 22.65 1.63 -1.63
C VAL A 843 22.02 0.24 -1.78
N GLY A 844 21.07 0.12 -2.71
CA GLY A 844 20.38 -1.15 -2.96
C GLY A 844 21.31 -2.24 -3.50
N ARG A 845 22.32 -1.92 -4.28
CA ARG A 845 23.33 -2.88 -4.75
C ARG A 845 24.12 -3.49 -3.60
N VAL A 846 24.45 -2.71 -2.58
CA VAL A 846 25.13 -3.20 -1.38
C VAL A 846 24.22 -4.17 -0.63
N GLU A 847 22.99 -3.73 -0.30
CA GLU A 847 22.03 -4.53 0.47
C GLU A 847 21.63 -5.80 -0.29
N ARG A 848 21.40 -5.70 -1.60
CA ARG A 848 21.13 -6.86 -2.45
C ARG A 848 22.30 -7.85 -2.46
N THR A 849 23.52 -7.36 -2.52
CA THR A 849 24.69 -8.25 -2.53
C THR A 849 24.82 -8.99 -1.21
N LEU A 850 24.65 -8.31 -0.08
CA LEU A 850 24.61 -8.95 1.24
C LEU A 850 23.52 -10.02 1.29
N PHE A 851 22.32 -9.69 0.84
CA PHE A 851 21.21 -10.65 0.78
C PHE A 851 21.51 -11.85 -0.13
N MET A 852 22.09 -11.62 -1.32
CA MET A 852 22.45 -12.72 -2.24
C MET A 852 23.44 -13.68 -1.61
N ILE A 853 24.41 -13.18 -0.86
CA ILE A 853 25.37 -14.02 -0.14
C ILE A 853 24.66 -14.81 0.97
N ASP A 854 23.76 -14.15 1.73
CA ASP A 854 22.94 -14.84 2.73
C ASP A 854 22.09 -15.92 2.10
N TRP A 855 21.46 -15.63 0.96
CA TRP A 855 20.66 -16.61 0.20
C TRP A 855 21.47 -17.84 -0.26
N ILE A 856 22.72 -17.65 -0.65
CA ILE A 856 23.60 -18.75 -1.08
C ILE A 856 24.03 -19.60 0.12
N LEU A 857 24.30 -18.99 1.27
CA LEU A 857 24.85 -19.63 2.44
C LEU A 857 23.82 -20.18 3.44
N ASP A 858 22.57 -19.72 3.38
CA ASP A 858 21.52 -20.06 4.34
C ASP A 858 20.33 -20.75 3.65
N ALA A 859 20.31 -22.10 3.69
CA ALA A 859 19.21 -22.90 3.18
C ALA A 859 17.89 -22.66 3.92
N GLU A 860 17.95 -22.31 5.22
CA GLU A 860 16.75 -22.01 6.02
C GLU A 860 16.09 -20.71 5.57
N LEU A 861 16.86 -19.69 5.19
CA LEU A 861 16.33 -18.48 4.58
C LEU A 861 15.55 -18.79 3.30
N GLN A 862 16.10 -19.67 2.44
CA GLN A 862 15.44 -20.10 1.22
C GLN A 862 14.12 -20.84 1.52
N ARG A 863 14.12 -21.73 2.52
CA ARG A 863 12.91 -22.46 2.96
C ARG A 863 11.85 -21.53 3.50
N ARG A 864 12.22 -20.60 4.41
CA ARG A 864 11.29 -19.61 4.96
C ARG A 864 10.66 -18.74 3.87
N ALA A 865 11.46 -18.26 2.92
CA ALA A 865 10.95 -17.48 1.80
C ALA A 865 9.96 -18.30 0.94
N GLN A 866 10.28 -19.58 0.65
CA GLN A 866 9.39 -20.44 -0.12
C GLN A 866 8.08 -20.73 0.64
N ILE A 867 8.14 -20.99 1.95
CA ILE A 867 6.96 -21.19 2.79
C ILE A 867 6.08 -19.94 2.79
N GLY A 868 6.68 -18.76 2.96
CA GLY A 868 5.95 -17.50 2.92
C GLY A 868 5.23 -17.27 1.59
N LEU A 869 5.90 -17.53 0.47
CA LEU A 869 5.30 -17.41 -0.86
C LEU A 869 4.18 -18.44 -1.09
N ASN A 870 4.35 -19.68 -0.63
CA ASN A 870 3.30 -20.69 -0.71
C ASN A 870 2.04 -20.30 0.07
N LYS A 871 2.19 -19.63 1.23
CA LYS A 871 1.06 -19.07 1.98
C LYS A 871 0.31 -18.01 1.17
N GLY A 872 1.04 -17.14 0.47
CA GLY A 872 0.47 -16.16 -0.45
C GLY A 872 -0.32 -16.80 -1.61
N GLU A 873 0.26 -17.83 -2.25
CA GLU A 873 -0.41 -18.56 -3.34
C GLU A 873 -1.68 -19.29 -2.86
N ALA A 874 -1.63 -19.90 -1.69
CA ALA A 874 -2.80 -20.55 -1.08
C ALA A 874 -3.91 -19.54 -0.73
N HIS A 875 -3.55 -18.35 -0.24
CA HIS A 875 -4.48 -17.25 -0.04
C HIS A 875 -5.12 -16.78 -1.36
N HIS A 876 -4.40 -16.80 -2.48
CA HIS A 876 -4.97 -16.52 -3.80
C HIS A 876 -6.02 -17.56 -4.22
N ALA A 877 -5.86 -18.83 -3.83
CA ALA A 877 -6.86 -19.86 -4.08
C ALA A 877 -8.16 -19.58 -3.30
N LEU A 878 -8.05 -19.25 -2.02
CA LEU A 878 -9.21 -18.85 -1.20
C LEU A 878 -9.94 -17.63 -1.80
N LYS A 879 -9.21 -16.61 -2.22
CA LYS A 879 -9.81 -15.42 -2.85
C LYS A 879 -10.53 -15.75 -4.17
N ARG A 880 -10.02 -16.68 -4.97
CA ARG A 880 -10.74 -17.17 -6.17
C ARG A 880 -12.02 -17.91 -5.80
N ALA A 881 -12.00 -18.71 -4.73
CA ALA A 881 -13.18 -19.41 -4.25
C ALA A 881 -14.24 -18.42 -3.74
N ILE A 882 -13.86 -17.36 -3.05
CA ILE A 882 -14.76 -16.29 -2.58
C ILE A 882 -15.36 -15.51 -3.77
N SER A 883 -14.55 -15.13 -4.75
CA SER A 883 -14.95 -14.28 -5.89
C SER A 883 -15.53 -15.09 -7.06
N PHE A 884 -16.45 -15.99 -6.79
CA PHE A 884 -16.99 -16.89 -7.82
C PHE A 884 -18.03 -16.25 -8.74
N HIS A 885 -18.73 -15.21 -8.28
CA HIS A 885 -19.70 -14.50 -9.11
C HIS A 885 -19.05 -13.82 -10.31
N ARG A 886 -19.79 -13.75 -11.41
CA ARG A 886 -19.32 -13.18 -12.68
C ARG A 886 -18.00 -13.81 -13.18
N ARG A 887 -17.72 -15.05 -12.79
CA ARG A 887 -16.46 -15.76 -13.10
C ARG A 887 -15.21 -14.98 -12.62
N GLY A 888 -15.31 -14.22 -11.53
CA GLY A 888 -14.25 -13.37 -11.00
C GLY A 888 -13.98 -12.08 -11.78
N GLU A 889 -14.79 -11.75 -12.81
CA GLU A 889 -14.62 -10.52 -13.58
C GLU A 889 -15.05 -9.30 -12.77
N ILE A 890 -14.17 -8.32 -12.61
CA ILE A 890 -14.47 -7.04 -11.93
C ILE A 890 -15.03 -6.07 -12.95
N ARG A 891 -16.31 -5.69 -12.80
CA ARG A 891 -17.02 -4.81 -13.74
C ARG A 891 -17.11 -3.37 -13.30
N ASP A 892 -16.62 -3.05 -12.10
CA ASP A 892 -16.58 -1.69 -11.61
C ASP A 892 -15.59 -0.87 -12.42
N ARG A 893 -16.03 0.34 -12.83
CA ARG A 893 -15.23 1.23 -13.66
C ARG A 893 -14.42 2.22 -12.85
N SER A 894 -14.94 2.64 -11.68
CA SER A 894 -14.24 3.56 -10.79
C SER A 894 -13.13 2.85 -10.03
N ALA A 895 -12.04 3.55 -9.76
CA ALA A 895 -10.96 3.04 -8.92
C ALA A 895 -11.45 2.70 -7.51
N GLU A 896 -12.37 3.51 -6.98
CA GLU A 896 -13.00 3.29 -5.67
C GLU A 896 -13.82 1.98 -5.65
N GLY A 897 -14.67 1.76 -6.68
CA GLY A 897 -15.46 0.53 -6.77
C GLY A 897 -14.58 -0.72 -6.91
N GLN A 898 -13.52 -0.65 -7.73
CA GLN A 898 -12.55 -1.74 -7.86
C GLN A 898 -11.81 -2.01 -6.54
N HIS A 899 -11.44 -0.95 -5.81
CA HIS A 899 -10.82 -1.07 -4.51
C HIS A 899 -11.77 -1.74 -3.50
N TYR A 900 -13.05 -1.34 -3.44
CA TYR A 900 -14.03 -1.94 -2.54
C TYR A 900 -14.25 -3.43 -2.81
N ARG A 901 -14.28 -3.85 -4.10
CA ARG A 901 -14.35 -5.28 -4.45
C ARG A 901 -13.16 -6.06 -3.89
N ILE A 902 -11.96 -5.56 -4.13
CA ILE A 902 -10.73 -6.24 -3.70
C ILE A 902 -10.58 -6.18 -2.17
N ALA A 903 -10.87 -5.05 -1.54
CA ALA A 903 -10.80 -4.91 -0.09
C ALA A 903 -11.86 -5.76 0.63
N GLY A 904 -13.10 -5.79 0.12
CA GLY A 904 -14.16 -6.64 0.63
C GLY A 904 -13.83 -8.13 0.51
N MET A 905 -13.27 -8.56 -0.62
CA MET A 905 -12.79 -9.93 -0.83
C MET A 905 -11.67 -10.29 0.16
N ASN A 906 -10.72 -9.37 0.37
CA ASN A 906 -9.61 -9.58 1.29
C ASN A 906 -10.09 -9.65 2.76
N LEU A 907 -11.05 -8.80 3.14
CA LEU A 907 -11.69 -8.86 4.46
C LEU A 907 -12.46 -10.18 4.67
N LEU A 908 -13.23 -10.64 3.68
CA LEU A 908 -13.90 -11.93 3.77
C LEU A 908 -12.91 -13.09 3.90
N ALA A 909 -11.78 -13.05 3.18
CA ALA A 909 -10.72 -14.04 3.33
C ALA A 909 -10.15 -14.03 4.76
N ALA A 910 -9.87 -12.85 5.32
CA ALA A 910 -9.40 -12.71 6.70
C ALA A 910 -10.42 -13.25 7.72
N ILE A 911 -11.69 -12.95 7.51
CA ILE A 911 -12.80 -13.42 8.35
C ILE A 911 -12.88 -14.96 8.34
N ILE A 912 -12.79 -15.59 7.17
CA ILE A 912 -12.79 -17.06 7.02
C ILE A 912 -11.54 -17.65 7.72
N ILE A 913 -10.38 -17.06 7.51
CA ILE A 913 -9.13 -17.51 8.12
C ILE A 913 -9.19 -17.41 9.65
N PHE A 914 -9.70 -16.31 10.18
CA PHE A 914 -9.90 -16.14 11.62
C PHE A 914 -10.85 -17.21 12.19
N TRP A 915 -12.00 -17.42 11.54
CA TRP A 915 -12.98 -18.40 11.98
C TRP A 915 -12.40 -19.83 11.96
N ASN A 916 -11.72 -20.20 10.87
CA ASN A 916 -11.02 -21.48 10.78
C ASN A 916 -9.95 -21.63 11.87
N THR A 917 -9.16 -20.57 12.14
CA THR A 917 -8.14 -20.59 13.18
C THR A 917 -8.75 -20.85 14.56
N MET A 918 -9.88 -20.22 14.84
CA MET A 918 -10.63 -20.40 16.10
C MET A 918 -11.15 -21.84 16.20
N LYS A 919 -11.83 -22.35 15.14
CA LYS A 919 -12.40 -23.71 15.15
C LYS A 919 -11.32 -24.80 15.17
N LEU A 920 -10.23 -24.65 14.43
CA LEU A 920 -9.08 -25.55 14.51
C LEU A 920 -8.50 -25.56 15.92
N GLY A 921 -8.39 -24.39 16.56
CA GLY A 921 -7.93 -24.30 17.95
C GLY A 921 -8.84 -25.04 18.93
N GLU A 922 -10.17 -24.93 18.77
CA GLU A 922 -11.16 -25.67 19.56
C GLU A 922 -11.01 -27.20 19.37
N VAL A 923 -10.89 -27.67 18.11
CA VAL A 923 -10.71 -29.09 17.78
C VAL A 923 -9.40 -29.62 18.38
N VAL A 924 -8.27 -28.89 18.24
CA VAL A 924 -6.98 -29.26 18.81
C VAL A 924 -7.05 -29.32 20.33
N ALA A 925 -7.73 -28.37 21.00
CA ALA A 925 -7.90 -28.38 22.45
C ALA A 925 -8.75 -29.58 22.92
N ASN A 926 -9.79 -29.95 22.17
CA ASN A 926 -10.61 -31.13 22.45
C ASN A 926 -9.78 -32.41 22.31
N GLN A 927 -9.06 -32.59 21.19
CA GLN A 927 -8.21 -33.78 20.98
C GLN A 927 -7.13 -33.93 22.07
N LYS A 928 -6.54 -32.82 22.53
CA LYS A 928 -5.57 -32.84 23.65
C LYS A 928 -6.22 -33.28 24.96
N ARG A 929 -7.45 -32.84 25.24
CA ARG A 929 -8.22 -33.27 26.42
C ARG A 929 -8.54 -34.77 26.35
N ASP A 930 -8.78 -35.28 25.13
CA ASP A 930 -9.01 -36.71 24.89
C ASP A 930 -7.70 -37.55 24.90
N GLY A 931 -6.57 -36.94 25.25
CA GLY A 931 -5.27 -37.62 25.41
C GLY A 931 -4.48 -37.81 24.12
N LYS A 932 -4.87 -37.21 22.99
CA LYS A 932 -4.08 -37.26 21.76
C LYS A 932 -2.87 -36.35 21.86
N LEU A 933 -1.69 -36.91 21.57
CA LEU A 933 -0.44 -36.14 21.45
C LEU A 933 -0.34 -35.58 20.02
N LEU A 934 -0.49 -34.27 19.88
CA LEU A 934 -0.34 -33.57 18.59
C LEU A 934 1.02 -32.89 18.55
N SER A 935 1.85 -33.26 17.58
CA SER A 935 3.17 -32.63 17.37
C SER A 935 3.00 -31.16 16.94
N PRO A 936 3.73 -30.22 17.55
CA PRO A 936 3.78 -28.83 17.08
C PRO A 936 4.21 -28.71 15.61
N ASP A 937 5.14 -29.55 15.17
CA ASP A 937 5.64 -29.54 13.78
C ASP A 937 4.54 -29.94 12.78
N LEU A 938 3.69 -30.88 13.11
CA LEU A 938 2.56 -31.26 12.29
C LEU A 938 1.49 -30.16 12.29
N LEU A 939 1.22 -29.55 13.46
CA LEU A 939 0.26 -28.42 13.58
C LEU A 939 0.69 -27.20 12.75
N ALA A 940 2.00 -26.97 12.61
CA ALA A 940 2.53 -25.89 11.78
C ALA A 940 2.17 -26.04 10.28
N HIS A 941 1.85 -27.27 9.83
CA HIS A 941 1.42 -27.58 8.46
C HIS A 941 -0.10 -27.54 8.26
N VAL A 942 -0.89 -27.37 9.32
CA VAL A 942 -2.35 -27.25 9.23
C VAL A 942 -2.74 -25.84 8.81
N SER A 943 -3.11 -25.65 7.55
CA SER A 943 -3.48 -24.33 7.00
C SER A 943 -4.92 -23.93 7.37
N PRO A 944 -5.21 -22.68 7.77
CA PRO A 944 -6.58 -22.22 8.04
C PRO A 944 -7.33 -21.73 6.78
N LEU A 945 -6.89 -22.12 5.60
CA LEU A 945 -7.38 -21.63 4.31
C LEU A 945 -8.46 -22.53 3.67
N GLY A 946 -8.92 -23.57 4.34
CA GLY A 946 -10.00 -24.44 3.86
C GLY A 946 -11.33 -23.69 3.76
N TRP A 947 -12.13 -23.97 2.74
CA TRP A 947 -13.45 -23.34 2.53
C TRP A 947 -14.57 -24.32 2.15
N GLU A 948 -14.28 -25.61 1.96
CA GLU A 948 -15.22 -26.62 1.49
C GLU A 948 -16.36 -26.86 2.48
N HIS A 949 -16.13 -26.63 3.76
CA HIS A 949 -17.12 -26.71 4.84
C HIS A 949 -17.97 -25.44 5.00
N ILE A 950 -17.69 -24.39 4.22
CA ILE A 950 -18.39 -23.10 4.27
C ILE A 950 -19.29 -22.96 3.05
N ASN A 951 -20.59 -22.81 3.28
CA ASN A 951 -21.51 -22.51 2.20
C ASN A 951 -21.41 -21.03 1.82
N LEU A 952 -20.66 -20.76 0.75
CA LEU A 952 -20.45 -19.43 0.17
C LEU A 952 -21.55 -19.02 -0.82
N THR A 953 -22.38 -19.95 -1.26
CA THR A 953 -23.37 -19.78 -2.35
C THR A 953 -24.80 -19.89 -1.85
N GLY A 954 -25.76 -19.40 -2.63
CA GLY A 954 -27.18 -19.57 -2.37
C GLY A 954 -27.84 -18.28 -1.86
N GLU A 955 -28.91 -18.48 -1.04
CA GLU A 955 -29.62 -17.36 -0.42
C GLU A 955 -28.91 -16.94 0.88
N TYR A 956 -28.66 -15.62 1.00
CA TYR A 956 -28.00 -15.04 2.18
C TYR A 956 -29.07 -14.72 3.24
N ARG A 957 -29.48 -15.77 3.97
CA ARG A 957 -30.49 -15.65 5.03
C ARG A 957 -29.83 -15.36 6.36
N TRP A 958 -30.32 -14.36 7.02
CA TRP A 958 -29.93 -13.97 8.36
C TRP A 958 -30.93 -14.45 9.39
N PRO A 959 -30.51 -14.77 10.62
CA PRO A 959 -31.43 -15.02 11.72
C PRO A 959 -32.38 -13.82 11.88
N LYS A 960 -33.62 -14.07 12.20
CA LYS A 960 -34.51 -12.95 12.57
C LYS A 960 -34.00 -12.31 13.85
N PRO A 961 -33.96 -10.94 13.92
CA PRO A 961 -33.51 -10.24 15.10
C PRO A 961 -34.31 -10.55 16.35
#